data_02d69a7952816a0af02d163094576256
#
_entry.id   02d69a7952816a0af02d163094576256
#
_cell.length_a   1.000
_cell.length_b   1.000
_cell.length_c   1.000
_cell.angle_alpha   90.00
_cell.angle_beta   90.00
_cell.angle_gamma   90.00
#
_symmetry.space_group_name_H-M   'P 1'
#
loop_
_entity.id
_entity.type
_entity.pdbx_description
1 polymer ?
#
loop_
_entity_poly.entity_id
_entity_poly.type
_entity_poly.pdbx_seq_one_letter_code
_entity_poly.pdbx_strand_id
1 'polypeptide(L)'
;TQATSSAASDVYKRQDEALAKHADFVHVKIHADSSVSVRDNGRGIPVDIHEEEGVSAAEVIMTQLHAGGKFDSNSYKVSGGLHGVGVSVVNALSVWLELRIWRDGSEYFAKFENGETTEHLRKIKDTPEQRGTEVRFLASTDTFSNLDYSFEVLEKRLRELAFLNSGVKIILEDERPTQVLRSELVYEGGVKEFVKYLDRSKTPMIPEPIFIKGEKDEIGIEVAMWWNDSYHENVLPFTNNIPQRDGGTHTAGFRGALTRTINSYAQASGIAKKEKVSFTGDDAREGLTCVLSVKVPDPKFSSQTKDKLVSSEVRPAVEGLMNEKLGEWFEENPNEAKLIVGKIIEAALAREAARKARELTRRKTALDVNYLAGKLKDCSEKDPSKTEVFLVEGDSAGGSAQTGRDRRTQAILPLRGKILNVERARFDRMLNSQEIGNLVMALGTGIGRDEFDINKLRYHKIVIMTDADVDGAHIRTLLLTFFYRQMPELVEGGYLYIAQPPLYKVSRGKSEVYLKDQTALDDYLVQQGIEGVVLKVGSNAEIAGQDLARIVDEARQLDKVLEAFPTQYPRHILEQAAIAGAFVPGAVDKDLQGTADKIAARLNLIALEYERGWSGRITQDQGIRLARVLRGVEEMRTLDGPMLRSGEARKTGTFTESLKEVYETPATLTRKDQSQTIYGPLELLNSILREGEKGLALQRYKGLGEMNPDQLWETTLDPDARTLLQVKITDAAEADDLFTKLMGDVVEPRREFIQNNALTVANLDF
;
A
#
# COMPACT_ATOMS: atom_id res chain seq x y z
N THR A 1 4.28 -3.35 4.88
CA THR A 1 5.67 -3.68 5.22
C THR A 1 5.72 -4.80 6.26
N GLN A 2 6.89 -5.43 6.49
CA GLN A 2 7.03 -6.55 7.43
C GLN A 2 6.68 -6.16 8.87
N ALA A 3 7.07 -4.98 9.33
CA ALA A 3 6.72 -4.49 10.67
C ALA A 3 5.21 -4.25 10.83
N THR A 4 4.55 -3.69 9.81
CA THR A 4 3.08 -3.53 9.75
C THR A 4 2.38 -4.90 9.81
N SER A 5 2.94 -5.92 9.15
CA SER A 5 2.44 -7.31 9.22
C SER A 5 2.59 -7.91 10.61
N SER A 6 3.66 -7.60 11.35
CA SER A 6 3.85 -8.03 12.73
C SER A 6 2.81 -7.43 13.68
N ALA A 7 2.55 -6.11 13.56
CA ALA A 7 1.50 -5.44 14.33
C ALA A 7 0.11 -6.03 14.03
N ALA A 8 -0.22 -6.21 12.75
CA ALA A 8 -1.46 -6.86 12.35
C ALA A 8 -1.57 -8.30 12.89
N SER A 9 -0.45 -9.04 12.97
CA SER A 9 -0.42 -10.40 13.52
C SER A 9 -0.84 -10.45 14.98
N ASP A 10 -0.48 -9.47 15.81
CA ASP A 10 -0.93 -9.46 17.21
C ASP A 10 -2.45 -9.20 17.31
N VAL A 11 -3.00 -8.35 16.44
CA VAL A 11 -4.45 -8.14 16.36
C VAL A 11 -5.18 -9.42 15.95
N TYR A 12 -4.64 -10.20 14.98
CA TYR A 12 -5.23 -11.50 14.61
C TYR A 12 -5.33 -12.49 15.79
N LYS A 13 -4.48 -12.37 16.79
CA LYS A 13 -4.54 -13.24 17.99
C LYS A 13 -5.65 -12.81 18.95
N ARG A 14 -5.93 -11.49 19.02
CA ARG A 14 -7.03 -10.95 19.84
C ARG A 14 -8.39 -11.32 19.28
N GLN A 15 -8.51 -11.56 17.98
CA GLN A 15 -9.74 -12.04 17.36
C GLN A 15 -10.20 -13.41 17.88
N ASP A 16 -9.29 -14.27 18.37
CA ASP A 16 -9.69 -15.57 18.91
C ASP A 16 -10.52 -15.41 20.19
N GLU A 17 -10.22 -14.41 21.04
CA GLU A 17 -11.06 -14.03 22.17
C GLU A 17 -12.42 -13.45 21.71
N ALA A 18 -12.44 -12.70 20.59
CA ALA A 18 -13.66 -12.17 20.00
C ALA A 18 -14.50 -13.30 19.36
N LEU A 19 -13.90 -14.24 18.64
CA LEU A 19 -14.55 -15.44 18.11
C LEU A 19 -15.16 -16.31 19.21
N ALA A 20 -14.49 -16.40 20.36
CA ALA A 20 -14.98 -17.08 21.55
C ALA A 20 -16.04 -16.26 22.33
N LYS A 21 -16.39 -15.03 21.85
CA LYS A 21 -17.33 -14.09 22.49
C LYS A 21 -16.90 -13.63 23.90
N HIS A 22 -15.62 -13.59 24.18
CA HIS A 22 -15.06 -13.08 25.43
C HIS A 22 -14.57 -11.63 25.32
N ALA A 23 -14.30 -11.14 24.11
CA ALA A 23 -13.91 -9.76 23.82
C ALA A 23 -14.84 -9.15 22.77
N ASP A 24 -15.20 -7.89 22.95
CA ASP A 24 -15.98 -7.07 22.02
C ASP A 24 -15.28 -5.75 21.67
N PHE A 25 -14.07 -5.53 22.20
CA PHE A 25 -13.29 -4.33 22.02
C PHE A 25 -11.81 -4.63 21.82
N VAL A 26 -11.21 -4.00 20.79
CA VAL A 26 -9.77 -4.02 20.53
C VAL A 26 -9.30 -2.59 20.25
N HIS A 27 -8.23 -2.15 20.89
CA HIS A 27 -7.59 -0.86 20.62
C HIS A 27 -6.17 -1.08 20.14
N VAL A 28 -5.87 -0.60 18.94
CA VAL A 28 -4.54 -0.62 18.32
C VAL A 28 -4.04 0.82 18.27
N LYS A 29 -2.86 1.06 18.83
CA LYS A 29 -2.30 2.40 18.90
C LYS A 29 -0.84 2.41 18.47
N ILE A 30 -0.52 3.27 17.52
CA ILE A 30 0.84 3.60 17.12
C ILE A 30 1.25 4.84 17.91
N HIS A 31 2.19 4.68 18.80
CA HIS A 31 2.67 5.77 19.65
C HIS A 31 3.64 6.68 18.90
N ALA A 32 3.83 7.88 19.41
CA ALA A 32 4.75 8.87 18.83
C ALA A 32 6.22 8.37 18.79
N ASP A 33 6.61 7.41 19.64
CA ASP A 33 7.93 6.76 19.65
C ASP A 33 8.04 5.57 18.66
N SER A 34 7.03 5.39 17.82
CA SER A 34 6.91 4.27 16.88
C SER A 34 6.73 2.89 17.54
N SER A 35 6.52 2.82 18.87
CA SER A 35 6.02 1.60 19.49
C SER A 35 4.55 1.37 19.15
N VAL A 36 4.11 0.12 19.17
CA VAL A 36 2.71 -0.23 18.92
C VAL A 36 2.13 -0.89 20.15
N SER A 37 0.95 -0.48 20.58
CA SER A 37 0.20 -1.21 21.61
C SER A 37 -1.09 -1.79 21.03
N VAL A 38 -1.41 -3.01 21.48
CA VAL A 38 -2.66 -3.70 21.15
C VAL A 38 -3.31 -4.13 22.46
N ARG A 39 -4.51 -3.62 22.73
CA ARG A 39 -5.29 -3.91 23.93
C ARG A 39 -6.62 -4.55 23.55
N ASP A 40 -7.02 -5.57 24.31
CA ASP A 40 -8.35 -6.16 24.27
C ASP A 40 -9.04 -6.08 25.64
N ASN A 41 -10.34 -6.34 25.68
CA ASN A 41 -11.12 -6.49 26.89
C ASN A 41 -11.55 -7.93 27.17
N GLY A 42 -10.79 -8.91 26.70
CA GLY A 42 -11.03 -10.33 26.90
C GLY A 42 -10.80 -10.82 28.33
N ARG A 43 -10.60 -12.13 28.49
CA ARG A 43 -10.41 -12.77 29.82
C ARG A 43 -9.07 -12.42 30.48
N GLY A 44 -8.10 -11.89 29.73
CA GLY A 44 -6.71 -11.74 30.16
C GLY A 44 -5.91 -13.05 30.09
N ILE A 45 -4.63 -12.95 29.74
CA ILE A 45 -3.71 -14.10 29.74
C ILE A 45 -3.62 -14.69 31.16
N PRO A 46 -3.57 -16.04 31.31
CA PRO A 46 -3.39 -16.67 32.63
C PRO A 46 -2.13 -16.19 33.32
N VAL A 47 -2.25 -15.92 34.63
CA VAL A 47 -1.17 -15.36 35.47
C VAL A 47 -0.61 -16.37 36.48
N ASP A 48 -1.25 -17.54 36.56
CA ASP A 48 -0.85 -18.62 37.46
C ASP A 48 0.56 -19.13 37.14
N ILE A 49 1.24 -19.70 38.13
CA ILE A 49 2.56 -20.28 37.94
C ILE A 49 2.43 -21.59 37.15
N HIS A 50 3.21 -21.73 36.09
CA HIS A 50 3.31 -22.96 35.32
C HIS A 50 4.14 -23.99 36.11
N GLU A 51 3.55 -25.15 36.45
CA GLU A 51 4.13 -26.11 37.36
C GLU A 51 5.50 -26.67 36.89
N GLU A 52 5.68 -26.86 35.58
CA GLU A 52 6.91 -27.42 35.01
C GLU A 52 8.02 -26.38 34.87
N GLU A 53 7.67 -25.11 34.54
CA GLU A 53 8.65 -24.06 34.23
C GLU A 53 8.97 -23.17 35.44
N GLY A 54 8.16 -23.19 36.50
CA GLY A 54 8.36 -22.41 37.71
C GLY A 54 8.20 -20.89 37.56
N VAL A 55 7.75 -20.43 36.39
CA VAL A 55 7.44 -19.04 36.09
C VAL A 55 5.95 -18.89 35.74
N SER A 56 5.45 -17.64 35.57
CA SER A 56 4.05 -17.45 35.25
C SER A 56 3.69 -18.00 33.84
N ALA A 57 2.47 -18.53 33.70
CA ALA A 57 1.97 -18.98 32.41
C ALA A 57 2.07 -17.88 31.34
N ALA A 58 1.88 -16.60 31.70
CA ALA A 58 2.06 -15.46 30.82
C ALA A 58 3.50 -15.37 30.30
N GLU A 59 4.51 -15.54 31.12
CA GLU A 59 5.93 -15.53 30.71
C GLU A 59 6.24 -16.70 29.78
N VAL A 60 5.74 -17.89 30.07
CA VAL A 60 5.90 -19.07 29.20
C VAL A 60 5.32 -18.81 27.82
N ILE A 61 4.11 -18.26 27.76
CA ILE A 61 3.44 -17.90 26.47
C ILE A 61 4.23 -16.85 25.67
N MET A 62 4.89 -15.91 26.37
CA MET A 62 5.65 -14.83 25.73
C MET A 62 7.04 -15.26 25.26
N THR A 63 7.66 -16.29 25.89
CA THR A 63 9.05 -16.66 25.61
C THR A 63 9.21 -18.02 24.94
N GLN A 64 8.23 -18.91 25.04
CA GLN A 64 8.33 -20.23 24.45
C GLN A 64 7.46 -20.42 23.23
N LEU A 65 7.98 -21.16 22.25
CA LEU A 65 7.22 -21.56 21.04
C LEU A 65 6.30 -22.75 21.45
N HIS A 66 5.13 -22.78 20.82
CA HIS A 66 4.11 -23.83 21.03
C HIS A 66 3.52 -23.87 22.46
N ALA A 67 3.67 -22.81 23.23
CA ALA A 67 3.01 -22.64 24.51
C ALA A 67 1.67 -21.91 24.38
N GLY A 68 0.67 -22.32 25.16
CA GLY A 68 -0.61 -21.63 25.29
C GLY A 68 -1.85 -22.49 25.16
N GLY A 69 -2.99 -22.01 25.69
CA GLY A 69 -4.28 -22.72 25.83
C GLY A 69 -4.97 -23.12 24.52
N LYS A 70 -4.37 -22.87 23.36
CA LYS A 70 -4.91 -23.29 22.05
C LYS A 70 -4.73 -24.78 21.76
N PHE A 71 -3.95 -25.47 22.57
CA PHE A 71 -3.82 -26.93 22.53
C PHE A 71 -4.91 -27.65 23.34
N ASP A 72 -5.69 -26.91 24.15
CA ASP A 72 -6.85 -27.45 24.83
C ASP A 72 -8.12 -27.24 23.98
N SER A 73 -8.63 -28.34 23.39
CA SER A 73 -9.83 -28.37 22.55
C SER A 73 -11.09 -27.82 23.24
N ASN A 74 -11.08 -27.69 24.57
CA ASN A 74 -12.19 -27.12 25.33
C ASN A 74 -12.18 -25.58 25.41
N SER A 75 -11.03 -24.95 25.14
CA SER A 75 -10.88 -23.49 25.27
C SER A 75 -11.26 -22.71 24.01
N TYR A 76 -11.01 -23.27 22.81
CA TYR A 76 -11.33 -22.64 21.53
C TYR A 76 -11.78 -23.67 20.49
N LYS A 77 -13.08 -23.69 20.14
CA LYS A 77 -13.62 -24.57 19.08
C LYS A 77 -13.12 -24.17 17.68
N VAL A 78 -12.87 -22.88 17.47
CA VAL A 78 -12.39 -22.31 16.18
C VAL A 78 -11.29 -21.29 16.51
N SER A 79 -10.13 -21.43 15.93
CA SER A 79 -9.01 -20.48 16.10
C SER A 79 -8.34 -20.18 14.77
N GLY A 80 -7.90 -18.94 14.57
CA GLY A 80 -7.04 -18.53 13.46
C GLY A 80 -5.57 -18.94 13.70
N GLY A 81 -5.15 -19.09 14.95
CA GLY A 81 -3.80 -19.45 15.34
C GLY A 81 -3.63 -20.95 15.60
N LEU A 82 -3.02 -21.69 14.66
CA LEU A 82 -2.86 -23.17 14.75
C LEU A 82 -1.63 -23.62 15.54
N HIS A 83 -0.61 -22.77 15.74
CA HIS A 83 0.71 -23.22 16.19
C HIS A 83 1.18 -22.63 17.52
N GLY A 84 0.41 -21.73 18.17
CA GLY A 84 0.78 -21.15 19.47
C GLY A 84 2.08 -20.32 19.48
N VAL A 85 2.58 -19.90 18.31
CA VAL A 85 3.88 -19.20 18.20
C VAL A 85 3.77 -17.69 18.02
N GLY A 86 2.57 -17.17 17.93
CA GLY A 86 2.40 -15.82 17.44
C GLY A 86 2.92 -14.72 18.37
N VAL A 87 2.63 -14.75 19.68
CA VAL A 87 3.02 -13.69 20.63
C VAL A 87 4.50 -13.81 20.97
N SER A 88 5.02 -15.01 21.14
CA SER A 88 6.45 -15.24 21.36
C SER A 88 7.32 -14.75 20.19
N VAL A 89 6.84 -14.86 18.96
CA VAL A 89 7.52 -14.29 17.79
C VAL A 89 7.53 -12.75 17.83
N VAL A 90 6.42 -12.09 18.20
CA VAL A 90 6.43 -10.62 18.37
C VAL A 90 7.44 -10.19 19.42
N ASN A 91 7.51 -10.92 20.56
CA ASN A 91 8.49 -10.65 21.59
C ASN A 91 9.93 -10.81 21.08
N ALA A 92 10.24 -11.91 20.42
CA ALA A 92 11.58 -12.18 19.87
C ALA A 92 12.03 -11.19 18.79
N LEU A 93 11.08 -10.54 18.08
CA LEU A 93 11.36 -9.55 17.03
C LEU A 93 11.30 -8.10 17.54
N SER A 94 11.22 -7.88 18.84
CA SER A 94 11.11 -6.58 19.47
C SER A 94 12.37 -6.23 20.27
N VAL A 95 12.78 -4.96 20.22
CA VAL A 95 13.83 -4.43 21.12
C VAL A 95 13.38 -4.54 22.55
N TRP A 96 12.12 -4.16 22.81
CA TRP A 96 11.48 -4.36 24.11
C TRP A 96 9.97 -4.61 23.90
N LEU A 97 9.39 -5.30 24.87
CA LEU A 97 7.96 -5.56 24.95
C LEU A 97 7.48 -5.43 26.39
N GLU A 98 6.39 -4.71 26.59
CA GLU A 98 5.67 -4.56 27.84
C GLU A 98 4.34 -5.31 27.75
N LEU A 99 4.06 -6.13 28.78
CA LEU A 99 2.83 -6.90 28.93
C LEU A 99 2.07 -6.40 30.15
N ARG A 100 0.81 -5.99 29.94
CA ARG A 100 -0.15 -5.68 31.01
C ARG A 100 -1.33 -6.62 30.94
N ILE A 101 -1.71 -7.19 32.05
CA ILE A 101 -2.84 -8.12 32.15
C ILE A 101 -3.77 -7.64 33.25
N TRP A 102 -5.03 -7.52 32.92
CA TRP A 102 -6.12 -7.27 33.87
C TRP A 102 -6.93 -8.55 34.02
N ARG A 103 -6.75 -9.22 35.13
CA ARG A 103 -7.38 -10.51 35.41
C ARG A 103 -7.65 -10.67 36.92
N ASP A 104 -8.76 -11.29 37.26
CA ASP A 104 -9.16 -11.59 38.64
C ASP A 104 -9.11 -10.37 39.58
N GLY A 105 -9.57 -9.20 39.03
CA GLY A 105 -9.61 -7.95 39.76
C GLY A 105 -8.26 -7.27 40.00
N SER A 106 -7.20 -7.70 39.34
CA SER A 106 -5.84 -7.18 39.56
C SER A 106 -5.16 -6.85 38.24
N GLU A 107 -4.28 -5.85 38.24
CA GLU A 107 -3.39 -5.50 37.13
C GLU A 107 -2.01 -6.10 37.39
N TYR A 108 -1.48 -6.82 36.37
CA TYR A 108 -0.17 -7.41 36.35
C TYR A 108 0.69 -6.80 35.27
N PHE A 109 2.00 -6.76 35.46
CA PHE A 109 2.98 -6.23 34.53
C PHE A 109 4.19 -7.12 34.41
N ALA A 110 4.70 -7.31 33.21
CA ALA A 110 5.98 -7.91 32.89
C ALA A 110 6.67 -7.14 31.76
N LYS A 111 8.01 -7.22 31.70
CA LYS A 111 8.81 -6.58 30.64
C LYS A 111 9.80 -7.57 30.05
N PHE A 112 10.00 -7.45 28.75
CA PHE A 112 10.91 -8.28 27.97
C PHE A 112 11.81 -7.40 27.12
N GLU A 113 13.06 -7.81 26.90
CA GLU A 113 13.99 -7.16 25.99
C GLU A 113 14.65 -8.23 25.12
N ASN A 114 14.61 -8.02 23.79
CA ASN A 114 15.13 -8.97 22.80
C ASN A 114 14.61 -10.41 22.97
N GLY A 115 13.35 -10.55 23.40
CA GLY A 115 12.71 -11.84 23.61
C GLY A 115 12.90 -12.46 25.00
N GLU A 116 13.78 -11.94 25.84
CA GLU A 116 14.06 -12.44 27.17
C GLU A 116 13.33 -11.63 28.24
N THR A 117 12.94 -12.27 29.35
CA THR A 117 12.27 -11.63 30.49
C THR A 117 13.28 -10.77 31.28
N THR A 118 13.04 -9.46 31.33
CA THR A 118 13.84 -8.51 32.14
C THR A 118 13.14 -8.11 33.43
N GLU A 119 11.80 -8.06 33.43
CA GLU A 119 11.00 -7.93 34.66
C GLU A 119 9.95 -9.05 34.69
N HIS A 120 10.03 -9.89 35.70
CA HIS A 120 9.06 -10.96 35.92
C HIS A 120 7.66 -10.43 36.18
N LEU A 121 6.65 -11.25 35.89
CA LEU A 121 5.25 -10.88 36.08
C LEU A 121 4.99 -10.56 37.56
N ARG A 122 4.54 -9.35 37.82
CA ARG A 122 4.20 -8.89 39.17
C ARG A 122 2.86 -8.16 39.19
N LYS A 123 2.14 -8.32 40.32
CA LYS A 123 0.93 -7.54 40.55
C LYS A 123 1.29 -6.07 40.81
N ILE A 124 0.62 -5.15 40.13
CA ILE A 124 0.81 -3.70 40.27
C ILE A 124 -0.19 -3.10 41.26
N LYS A 125 -1.49 -3.35 41.00
CA LYS A 125 -2.59 -2.82 41.83
C LYS A 125 -3.88 -3.60 41.61
N ASP A 126 -4.86 -3.36 42.46
CA ASP A 126 -6.20 -3.90 42.30
C ASP A 126 -7.00 -3.05 41.28
N THR A 127 -7.69 -3.70 40.35
CA THR A 127 -8.49 -3.09 39.28
C THR A 127 -9.75 -3.91 39.03
N PRO A 128 -10.72 -3.92 39.99
CA PRO A 128 -11.85 -4.86 39.96
C PRO A 128 -12.77 -4.71 38.74
N GLU A 129 -12.78 -3.56 38.08
CA GLU A 129 -13.64 -3.29 36.91
C GLU A 129 -12.96 -3.53 35.56
N GLN A 130 -11.66 -3.78 35.54
CA GLN A 130 -10.90 -3.95 34.31
C GLN A 130 -10.59 -5.42 34.03
N ARG A 131 -10.64 -5.77 32.74
CA ARG A 131 -10.22 -7.08 32.23
C ARG A 131 -9.55 -6.92 30.87
N GLY A 132 -8.75 -7.93 30.47
CA GLY A 132 -8.13 -7.97 29.16
C GLY A 132 -6.62 -8.04 29.20
N THR A 133 -6.01 -7.86 28.04
CA THR A 133 -4.55 -7.85 27.88
C THR A 133 -4.13 -6.67 27.01
N GLU A 134 -3.01 -6.05 27.36
CA GLU A 134 -2.32 -5.08 26.52
C GLU A 134 -0.88 -5.54 26.29
N VAL A 135 -0.46 -5.56 25.05
CA VAL A 135 0.92 -5.76 24.63
C VAL A 135 1.39 -4.49 23.95
N ARG A 136 2.47 -3.89 24.43
CA ARG A 136 3.15 -2.77 23.81
C ARG A 136 4.56 -3.18 23.45
N PHE A 137 4.99 -2.94 22.22
CA PHE A 137 6.29 -3.37 21.73
C PHE A 137 6.93 -2.37 20.78
N LEU A 138 8.26 -2.38 20.73
CA LEU A 138 9.05 -1.66 19.75
C LEU A 138 9.78 -2.68 18.86
N ALA A 139 9.45 -2.71 17.57
CA ALA A 139 10.07 -3.64 16.63
C ALA A 139 11.58 -3.38 16.46
N SER A 140 12.36 -4.46 16.25
CA SER A 140 13.81 -4.38 16.16
C SER A 140 14.30 -3.92 14.79
N THR A 141 15.20 -2.94 14.76
CA THR A 141 15.92 -2.48 13.56
C THR A 141 16.88 -3.53 13.00
N ASP A 142 17.33 -4.47 13.82
CA ASP A 142 18.22 -5.55 13.39
C ASP A 142 17.49 -6.57 12.52
N THR A 143 16.18 -6.68 12.70
CA THR A 143 15.33 -7.63 11.96
C THR A 143 14.59 -6.96 10.79
N PHE A 144 14.12 -5.73 10.98
CA PHE A 144 13.30 -5.04 10.01
C PHE A 144 14.03 -3.84 9.41
N SER A 145 14.21 -3.84 8.10
CA SER A 145 14.81 -2.72 7.37
C SER A 145 13.93 -1.47 7.30
N ASN A 146 12.63 -1.60 7.55
CA ASN A 146 11.67 -0.49 7.57
C ASN A 146 10.68 -0.68 8.72
N LEU A 147 10.68 0.28 9.64
CA LEU A 147 9.79 0.34 10.80
C LEU A 147 8.63 1.32 10.66
N ASP A 148 8.47 1.96 9.49
CA ASP A 148 7.33 2.83 9.26
C ASP A 148 6.05 2.01 9.11
N TYR A 149 5.17 2.12 10.10
CA TYR A 149 3.83 1.55 10.05
C TYR A 149 2.94 2.41 9.15
N SER A 150 2.27 1.80 8.17
CA SER A 150 1.25 2.49 7.38
C SER A 150 -0.10 2.42 8.09
N PHE A 151 -0.67 3.58 8.40
CA PHE A 151 -2.00 3.69 8.98
C PHE A 151 -3.06 3.09 8.06
N GLU A 152 -3.00 3.39 6.76
CA GLU A 152 -3.98 2.94 5.77
C GLU A 152 -3.98 1.41 5.63
N VAL A 153 -2.78 0.78 5.62
CA VAL A 153 -2.65 -0.68 5.53
C VAL A 153 -3.22 -1.34 6.78
N LEU A 154 -2.93 -0.79 7.96
CA LEU A 154 -3.49 -1.30 9.23
C LEU A 154 -5.00 -1.09 9.27
N GLU A 155 -5.49 0.09 8.94
CA GLU A 155 -6.91 0.42 8.94
C GLU A 155 -7.71 -0.54 8.05
N LYS A 156 -7.21 -0.81 6.85
CA LYS A 156 -7.83 -1.75 5.92
C LYS A 156 -7.94 -3.15 6.51
N ARG A 157 -6.83 -3.67 7.06
CA ARG A 157 -6.81 -5.00 7.68
C ARG A 157 -7.71 -5.10 8.91
N LEU A 158 -7.73 -4.08 9.75
CA LEU A 158 -8.59 -4.02 10.91
C LEU A 158 -10.07 -3.89 10.53
N ARG A 159 -10.37 -3.19 9.43
CA ARG A 159 -11.71 -3.11 8.86
C ARG A 159 -12.22 -4.45 8.37
N GLU A 160 -11.40 -5.23 7.66
CA GLU A 160 -11.74 -6.61 7.27
C GLU A 160 -12.07 -7.47 8.50
N LEU A 161 -11.24 -7.37 9.55
CA LEU A 161 -11.48 -8.10 10.81
C LEU A 161 -12.77 -7.67 11.51
N ALA A 162 -13.09 -6.37 11.51
CA ALA A 162 -14.33 -5.86 12.11
C ALA A 162 -15.57 -6.36 11.35
N PHE A 163 -15.51 -6.41 10.01
CA PHE A 163 -16.58 -7.03 9.21
C PHE A 163 -16.76 -8.54 9.45
N LEU A 164 -15.65 -9.27 9.61
CA LEU A 164 -15.68 -10.72 9.83
C LEU A 164 -16.05 -11.12 11.27
N ASN A 165 -16.01 -10.16 12.20
CA ASN A 165 -16.40 -10.32 13.61
C ASN A 165 -17.48 -9.30 13.98
N SER A 166 -18.69 -9.53 13.49
CA SER A 166 -19.84 -8.64 13.71
C SER A 166 -19.99 -8.25 15.20
N GLY A 167 -20.12 -6.94 15.46
CA GLY A 167 -20.30 -6.39 16.79
C GLY A 167 -19.00 -6.14 17.58
N VAL A 168 -17.83 -6.53 17.06
CA VAL A 168 -16.54 -6.18 17.66
C VAL A 168 -16.15 -4.77 17.26
N LYS A 169 -15.87 -3.92 18.24
CA LYS A 169 -15.37 -2.56 18.05
C LYS A 169 -13.85 -2.55 18.01
N ILE A 170 -13.28 -2.09 16.92
CA ILE A 170 -11.83 -1.92 16.77
C ILE A 170 -11.52 -0.43 16.62
N ILE A 171 -10.61 0.09 17.43
CA ILE A 171 -10.10 1.47 17.31
C ILE A 171 -8.65 1.39 16.85
N LEU A 172 -8.34 2.12 15.78
CA LEU A 172 -6.97 2.38 15.36
C LEU A 172 -6.63 3.84 15.59
N GLU A 173 -5.52 4.09 16.26
CA GLU A 173 -5.04 5.43 16.60
C GLU A 173 -3.55 5.56 16.24
N ASP A 174 -3.16 6.66 15.58
CA ASP A 174 -1.77 6.98 15.25
C ASP A 174 -1.40 8.35 15.83
N GLU A 175 -0.52 8.35 16.82
CA GLU A 175 -0.04 9.55 17.51
C GLU A 175 1.25 10.13 16.90
N ARG A 176 1.75 9.53 15.82
CA ARG A 176 2.98 10.02 15.19
C ARG A 176 2.79 11.37 14.50
N PRO A 177 1.71 11.59 13.71
CA PRO A 177 1.46 12.88 13.09
C PRO A 177 1.08 13.94 14.12
N THR A 178 1.35 15.21 13.79
CA THR A 178 0.94 16.37 14.61
C THR A 178 -0.57 16.36 14.90
N GLN A 179 -1.37 15.93 13.93
CA GLN A 179 -2.79 15.65 14.11
C GLN A 179 -2.99 14.14 14.24
N VAL A 180 -3.43 13.69 15.40
CA VAL A 180 -3.69 12.27 15.66
C VAL A 180 -4.71 11.75 14.66
N LEU A 181 -4.33 10.68 13.95
CA LEU A 181 -5.24 9.95 13.08
C LEU A 181 -5.98 8.90 13.91
N ARG A 182 -7.31 8.85 13.75
CA ARG A 182 -8.14 7.90 14.47
C ARG A 182 -9.23 7.34 13.57
N SER A 183 -9.37 6.03 13.58
CA SER A 183 -10.43 5.30 12.90
C SER A 183 -11.14 4.39 13.89
N GLU A 184 -12.47 4.41 13.85
CA GLU A 184 -13.33 3.58 14.68
C GLU A 184 -14.11 2.64 13.77
N LEU A 185 -13.89 1.34 13.92
CA LEU A 185 -14.35 0.30 13.03
C LEU A 185 -15.30 -0.62 13.82
N VAL A 186 -16.58 -0.52 13.53
CA VAL A 186 -17.60 -1.39 14.10
C VAL A 186 -18.71 -1.61 13.07
N TYR A 187 -19.03 -2.89 12.81
CA TYR A 187 -19.97 -3.28 11.76
C TYR A 187 -20.90 -4.38 12.26
N GLU A 188 -22.13 -4.02 12.53
CA GLU A 188 -23.13 -4.97 13.02
C GLU A 188 -23.64 -5.90 11.92
N GLY A 189 -23.66 -5.43 10.67
CA GLY A 189 -24.11 -6.17 9.50
C GLY A 189 -23.14 -7.24 9.01
N GLY A 190 -21.92 -7.32 9.57
CA GLY A 190 -20.95 -8.38 9.30
C GLY A 190 -20.58 -8.50 7.82
N VAL A 191 -20.53 -9.72 7.29
CA VAL A 191 -20.13 -9.99 5.89
C VAL A 191 -21.10 -9.38 4.87
N LYS A 192 -22.38 -9.16 5.24
CA LYS A 192 -23.35 -8.47 4.38
C LYS A 192 -22.98 -7.00 4.19
N GLU A 193 -22.57 -6.34 5.25
CA GLU A 193 -22.10 -4.95 5.21
C GLU A 193 -20.73 -4.85 4.52
N PHE A 194 -19.90 -5.88 4.65
CA PHE A 194 -18.64 -5.96 3.95
C PHE A 194 -18.81 -5.94 2.42
N VAL A 195 -19.75 -6.72 1.87
CA VAL A 195 -20.06 -6.69 0.44
C VAL A 195 -20.56 -5.30 0.00
N LYS A 196 -21.40 -4.64 0.79
CA LYS A 196 -21.84 -3.27 0.51
C LYS A 196 -20.66 -2.28 0.48
N TYR A 197 -19.73 -2.45 1.40
CA TYR A 197 -18.50 -1.65 1.43
C TYR A 197 -17.62 -1.88 0.20
N LEU A 198 -17.45 -3.11 -0.25
CA LEU A 198 -16.68 -3.44 -1.45
C LEU A 198 -17.31 -2.85 -2.72
N ASP A 199 -18.65 -2.83 -2.78
CA ASP A 199 -19.39 -2.37 -3.96
C ASP A 199 -19.83 -0.89 -3.86
N ARG A 200 -19.33 -0.11 -2.89
CA ARG A 200 -19.71 1.31 -2.71
C ARG A 200 -19.46 2.20 -3.93
N SER A 201 -18.59 1.78 -4.85
CA SER A 201 -18.27 2.47 -6.10
C SER A 201 -18.92 1.84 -7.35
N LYS A 202 -19.83 0.87 -7.17
CA LYS A 202 -20.52 0.14 -8.24
C LYS A 202 -22.03 0.29 -8.09
N THR A 203 -22.79 0.06 -9.15
CA THR A 203 -24.25 0.12 -9.13
C THR A 203 -24.83 -1.28 -8.90
N PRO A 204 -25.49 -1.54 -7.76
CA PRO A 204 -26.06 -2.86 -7.51
C PRO A 204 -27.28 -3.15 -8.38
N MET A 205 -27.46 -4.40 -8.76
CA MET A 205 -28.61 -4.84 -9.57
C MET A 205 -29.86 -5.19 -8.74
N ILE A 206 -29.64 -5.52 -7.47
CA ILE A 206 -30.71 -5.84 -6.51
C ILE A 206 -30.55 -4.97 -5.27
N PRO A 207 -31.62 -4.60 -4.55
CA PRO A 207 -31.56 -3.65 -3.45
C PRO A 207 -30.63 -4.03 -2.30
N GLU A 208 -30.58 -5.34 -1.98
CA GLU A 208 -29.82 -5.88 -0.86
C GLU A 208 -28.98 -7.08 -1.26
N PRO A 209 -27.78 -7.26 -0.68
CA PRO A 209 -27.00 -8.48 -0.90
C PRO A 209 -27.72 -9.72 -0.41
N ILE A 210 -27.58 -10.80 -1.16
CA ILE A 210 -28.01 -12.13 -0.71
C ILE A 210 -27.10 -12.56 0.42
N PHE A 211 -27.67 -12.93 1.55
CA PHE A 211 -26.94 -13.36 2.74
C PHE A 211 -27.39 -14.78 3.16
N ILE A 212 -26.42 -15.67 3.25
CA ILE A 212 -26.62 -17.06 3.67
C ILE A 212 -25.73 -17.32 4.87
N LYS A 213 -26.32 -17.83 5.95
CA LYS A 213 -25.61 -18.24 7.16
C LYS A 213 -26.13 -19.59 7.62
N GLY A 214 -25.22 -20.47 8.00
CA GLY A 214 -25.57 -21.79 8.52
C GLY A 214 -24.36 -22.54 9.03
N GLU A 215 -24.61 -23.70 9.62
CA GLU A 215 -23.61 -24.63 10.08
C GLU A 215 -23.89 -26.01 9.50
N LYS A 216 -22.87 -26.68 9.00
CA LYS A 216 -22.96 -28.02 8.46
C LYS A 216 -21.66 -28.77 8.76
N ASP A 217 -21.78 -29.97 9.33
CA ASP A 217 -20.66 -30.82 9.71
C ASP A 217 -19.63 -30.08 10.60
N GLU A 218 -20.12 -29.34 11.62
CA GLU A 218 -19.36 -28.46 12.53
C GLU A 218 -18.64 -27.29 11.84
N ILE A 219 -18.88 -27.07 10.55
CA ILE A 219 -18.31 -25.97 9.79
C ILE A 219 -19.35 -24.85 9.72
N GLY A 220 -19.03 -23.70 10.33
CA GLY A 220 -19.80 -22.48 10.21
C GLY A 220 -19.55 -21.83 8.85
N ILE A 221 -20.61 -21.43 8.15
CA ILE A 221 -20.53 -20.86 6.79
C ILE A 221 -21.35 -19.57 6.77
N GLU A 222 -20.72 -18.50 6.36
CA GLU A 222 -21.35 -17.21 6.10
C GLU A 222 -20.96 -16.75 4.70
N VAL A 223 -21.97 -16.43 3.87
CA VAL A 223 -21.78 -15.98 2.49
C VAL A 223 -22.65 -14.75 2.27
N ALA A 224 -22.05 -13.67 1.82
CA ALA A 224 -22.78 -12.54 1.27
C ALA A 224 -22.38 -12.35 -0.18
N MET A 225 -23.36 -12.12 -1.05
CA MET A 225 -23.12 -11.96 -2.48
C MET A 225 -24.04 -10.91 -3.09
N TRP A 226 -23.50 -10.12 -4.02
CA TRP A 226 -24.22 -9.04 -4.68
C TRP A 226 -23.79 -8.92 -6.13
N TRP A 227 -24.73 -8.85 -7.04
CA TRP A 227 -24.45 -8.56 -8.45
C TRP A 227 -24.55 -7.06 -8.70
N ASN A 228 -23.60 -6.54 -9.44
CA ASN A 228 -23.50 -5.14 -9.82
C ASN A 228 -23.34 -4.98 -11.35
N ASP A 229 -23.24 -3.75 -11.82
CA ASP A 229 -23.14 -3.39 -13.24
C ASP A 229 -21.77 -3.70 -13.87
N SER A 230 -20.76 -4.10 -13.09
CA SER A 230 -19.42 -4.43 -13.60
C SER A 230 -19.40 -5.76 -14.38
N TYR A 231 -18.29 -6.04 -15.04
CA TYR A 231 -18.05 -7.27 -15.81
C TYR A 231 -17.04 -8.20 -15.13
N HIS A 232 -16.61 -7.88 -13.92
CA HIS A 232 -15.56 -8.62 -13.21
C HIS A 232 -16.11 -9.32 -11.98
N GLU A 233 -15.54 -10.49 -11.68
CA GLU A 233 -15.78 -11.25 -10.46
C GLU A 233 -14.86 -10.72 -9.35
N ASN A 234 -15.41 -10.46 -8.16
CA ASN A 234 -14.64 -10.14 -6.95
C ASN A 234 -15.11 -11.05 -5.81
N VAL A 235 -14.39 -12.15 -5.57
CA VAL A 235 -14.70 -13.13 -4.52
C VAL A 235 -13.59 -13.15 -3.49
N LEU A 236 -13.92 -12.76 -2.26
CA LEU A 236 -13.00 -12.74 -1.11
C LEU A 236 -13.30 -13.94 -0.19
N PRO A 237 -12.48 -15.01 -0.25
CA PRO A 237 -12.64 -16.18 0.61
C PRO A 237 -11.82 -16.06 1.88
N PHE A 238 -12.43 -16.46 3.01
CA PHE A 238 -11.81 -16.45 4.34
C PHE A 238 -12.03 -17.80 5.06
N THR A 239 -11.01 -18.26 5.77
CA THR A 239 -11.09 -19.39 6.71
C THR A 239 -10.61 -18.92 8.06
N ASN A 240 -11.47 -19.00 9.10
CA ASN A 240 -11.16 -18.51 10.45
C ASN A 240 -10.61 -17.08 10.42
N ASN A 241 -11.24 -16.20 9.62
CA ASN A 241 -10.89 -14.80 9.36
C ASN A 241 -9.55 -14.58 8.62
N ILE A 242 -8.89 -15.64 8.16
CA ILE A 242 -7.65 -15.54 7.38
C ILE A 242 -8.02 -15.52 5.89
N PRO A 243 -7.58 -14.53 5.10
CA PRO A 243 -7.85 -14.47 3.67
C PRO A 243 -7.08 -15.58 2.93
N GLN A 244 -7.74 -16.27 2.00
CA GLN A 244 -7.12 -17.24 1.10
C GLN A 244 -6.98 -16.67 -0.31
N ARG A 245 -5.79 -16.16 -0.63
CA ARG A 245 -5.50 -15.56 -1.94
C ARG A 245 -5.67 -16.55 -3.09
N ASP A 246 -5.26 -17.78 -2.87
CA ASP A 246 -5.35 -18.88 -3.88
C ASP A 246 -6.65 -19.66 -3.77
N GLY A 247 -7.63 -19.15 -3.01
CA GLY A 247 -8.91 -19.82 -2.80
C GLY A 247 -8.79 -21.12 -2.02
N GLY A 248 -9.47 -22.16 -2.47
CA GLY A 248 -9.44 -23.48 -1.82
C GLY A 248 -10.74 -24.28 -1.99
N THR A 249 -10.90 -25.31 -1.16
CA THR A 249 -12.05 -26.23 -1.20
C THR A 249 -13.37 -25.52 -0.96
N HIS A 250 -13.43 -24.52 -0.09
CA HIS A 250 -14.62 -23.69 0.14
C HIS A 250 -15.03 -22.89 -1.10
N THR A 251 -14.07 -22.26 -1.78
CA THR A 251 -14.33 -21.53 -3.04
C THR A 251 -14.79 -22.45 -4.15
N ALA A 252 -14.20 -23.64 -4.25
CA ALA A 252 -14.63 -24.65 -5.22
C ALA A 252 -16.07 -25.13 -4.96
N GLY A 253 -16.44 -25.35 -3.69
CA GLY A 253 -17.79 -25.69 -3.28
C GLY A 253 -18.79 -24.58 -3.60
N PHE A 254 -18.46 -23.33 -3.27
CA PHE A 254 -19.27 -22.14 -3.59
C PHE A 254 -19.51 -22.01 -5.10
N ARG A 255 -18.45 -22.02 -5.92
CA ARG A 255 -18.56 -21.88 -7.39
C ARG A 255 -19.39 -23.00 -8.02
N GLY A 256 -19.22 -24.24 -7.53
CA GLY A 256 -19.99 -25.38 -8.01
C GLY A 256 -21.49 -25.28 -7.68
N ALA A 257 -21.81 -24.90 -6.42
CA ALA A 257 -23.18 -24.73 -5.98
C ALA A 257 -23.86 -23.55 -6.70
N LEU A 258 -23.21 -22.40 -6.78
CA LEU A 258 -23.73 -21.21 -7.45
C LEU A 258 -24.14 -21.53 -8.89
N THR A 259 -23.24 -22.12 -9.66
CA THR A 259 -23.49 -22.46 -11.06
C THR A 259 -24.63 -23.45 -11.19
N ARG A 260 -24.70 -24.48 -10.34
CA ARG A 260 -25.74 -25.50 -10.37
C ARG A 260 -27.11 -24.93 -10.03
N THR A 261 -27.20 -24.16 -8.95
CA THR A 261 -28.47 -23.56 -8.49
C THR A 261 -29.05 -22.59 -9.52
N ILE A 262 -28.21 -21.71 -10.09
CA ILE A 262 -28.65 -20.78 -11.13
C ILE A 262 -29.16 -21.53 -12.38
N ASN A 263 -28.41 -22.52 -12.86
CA ASN A 263 -28.85 -23.33 -14.01
C ASN A 263 -30.18 -24.05 -13.73
N SER A 264 -30.34 -24.62 -12.54
CA SER A 264 -31.59 -25.33 -12.16
C SER A 264 -32.78 -24.35 -12.13
N TYR A 265 -32.60 -23.18 -11.53
CA TYR A 265 -33.63 -22.14 -11.49
C TYR A 265 -33.98 -21.60 -12.88
N ALA A 266 -32.98 -21.30 -13.72
CA ALA A 266 -33.20 -20.83 -15.09
C ALA A 266 -33.94 -21.85 -15.98
N GLN A 267 -33.72 -23.16 -15.74
CA GLN A 267 -34.44 -24.23 -16.42
C GLN A 267 -35.88 -24.37 -15.90
N ALA A 268 -36.07 -24.36 -14.58
CA ALA A 268 -37.39 -24.50 -13.95
C ALA A 268 -38.30 -23.30 -14.29
N SER A 269 -37.77 -22.08 -14.26
CA SER A 269 -38.50 -20.83 -14.62
C SER A 269 -38.79 -20.71 -16.12
N GLY A 270 -38.23 -21.58 -16.98
CA GLY A 270 -38.38 -21.54 -18.42
C GLY A 270 -37.60 -20.43 -19.15
N ILE A 271 -36.87 -19.60 -18.42
CA ILE A 271 -36.11 -18.46 -18.98
C ILE A 271 -35.01 -18.98 -19.94
N ALA A 272 -34.25 -19.99 -19.52
CA ALA A 272 -33.20 -20.59 -20.34
C ALA A 272 -33.72 -21.22 -21.68
N LYS A 273 -34.91 -21.77 -21.67
CA LYS A 273 -35.54 -22.32 -22.89
C LYS A 273 -35.93 -21.23 -23.89
N LYS A 274 -36.39 -20.09 -23.39
CA LYS A 274 -36.82 -18.96 -24.23
C LYS A 274 -35.63 -18.35 -24.96
N GLU A 275 -34.49 -18.18 -24.30
CA GLU A 275 -33.30 -17.52 -24.85
C GLU A 275 -32.35 -18.48 -25.58
N LYS A 276 -32.55 -19.78 -25.50
CA LYS A 276 -31.75 -20.88 -26.15
C LYS A 276 -30.23 -20.76 -25.85
N VAL A 277 -29.86 -20.38 -24.64
CA VAL A 277 -28.48 -20.18 -24.21
C VAL A 277 -28.13 -21.09 -23.05
N SER A 278 -26.91 -21.64 -23.06
CA SER A 278 -26.35 -22.39 -21.94
C SER A 278 -25.39 -21.53 -21.15
N PHE A 279 -25.51 -21.54 -19.83
CA PHE A 279 -24.66 -20.75 -18.94
C PHE A 279 -23.44 -21.55 -18.48
N THR A 280 -22.30 -20.89 -18.41
CA THR A 280 -21.10 -21.38 -17.75
C THR A 280 -21.00 -20.80 -16.34
N GLY A 281 -20.09 -21.35 -15.54
CA GLY A 281 -19.82 -20.79 -14.22
C GLY A 281 -19.31 -19.35 -14.29
N ASP A 282 -18.57 -19.00 -15.33
CA ASP A 282 -18.03 -17.65 -15.52
C ASP A 282 -19.14 -16.65 -15.85
N ASP A 283 -20.13 -17.02 -16.68
CA ASP A 283 -21.29 -16.17 -16.93
C ASP A 283 -22.07 -15.87 -15.64
N ALA A 284 -22.20 -16.89 -14.75
CA ALA A 284 -22.89 -16.76 -13.47
C ALA A 284 -22.17 -15.81 -12.48
N ARG A 285 -20.87 -15.60 -12.65
CA ARG A 285 -20.05 -14.77 -11.77
C ARG A 285 -19.68 -13.41 -12.35
N GLU A 286 -20.12 -13.10 -13.57
CA GLU A 286 -19.94 -11.77 -14.14
C GLU A 286 -20.64 -10.70 -13.30
N GLY A 287 -19.89 -9.71 -12.82
CA GLY A 287 -20.37 -8.64 -11.94
C GLY A 287 -20.73 -9.10 -10.51
N LEU A 288 -20.26 -10.26 -10.08
CA LEU A 288 -20.49 -10.78 -8.74
C LEU A 288 -19.41 -10.28 -7.77
N THR A 289 -19.83 -9.61 -6.70
CA THR A 289 -19.02 -9.40 -5.49
C THR A 289 -19.50 -10.34 -4.41
N CYS A 290 -18.58 -11.09 -3.80
CA CYS A 290 -18.89 -12.10 -2.79
C CYS A 290 -17.85 -12.13 -1.69
N VAL A 291 -18.31 -12.22 -0.44
CA VAL A 291 -17.49 -12.57 0.72
C VAL A 291 -17.94 -13.94 1.21
N LEU A 292 -17.01 -14.88 1.22
CA LEU A 292 -17.21 -16.26 1.68
C LEU A 292 -16.37 -16.50 2.94
N SER A 293 -16.98 -16.61 4.10
CA SER A 293 -16.31 -16.88 5.37
C SER A 293 -16.69 -18.25 5.89
N VAL A 294 -15.69 -19.11 6.11
CA VAL A 294 -15.89 -20.41 6.75
C VAL A 294 -15.16 -20.47 8.09
N LYS A 295 -15.81 -21.05 9.08
CA LYS A 295 -15.25 -21.32 10.42
C LYS A 295 -15.04 -22.81 10.52
N VAL A 296 -13.80 -23.26 10.50
CA VAL A 296 -13.40 -24.67 10.47
C VAL A 296 -12.63 -24.99 11.73
N PRO A 297 -12.96 -26.05 12.50
CA PRO A 297 -12.27 -26.40 13.74
C PRO A 297 -10.80 -26.72 13.54
N ASP A 298 -10.43 -27.51 12.55
CA ASP A 298 -9.04 -27.91 12.23
C ASP A 298 -8.76 -27.71 10.72
N PRO A 299 -8.53 -26.48 10.26
CA PRO A 299 -8.31 -26.22 8.84
C PRO A 299 -6.90 -26.64 8.40
N LYS A 300 -6.81 -27.31 7.23
CA LYS A 300 -5.55 -27.69 6.59
C LYS A 300 -5.27 -26.76 5.41
N PHE A 301 -4.04 -26.27 5.34
CA PHE A 301 -3.58 -25.35 4.30
C PHE A 301 -2.44 -25.95 3.47
N SER A 302 -2.26 -25.45 2.24
CA SER A 302 -1.20 -25.92 1.34
C SER A 302 0.20 -25.44 1.75
N SER A 303 0.28 -24.37 2.53
CA SER A 303 1.54 -23.72 2.93
C SER A 303 1.42 -23.03 4.30
N GLN A 304 2.55 -22.66 4.88
CA GLN A 304 2.61 -21.90 6.15
C GLN A 304 1.97 -20.49 6.03
N THR A 305 1.94 -19.92 4.85
CA THR A 305 1.29 -18.62 4.57
C THR A 305 -0.23 -18.69 4.62
N LYS A 306 -0.81 -19.92 4.60
CA LYS A 306 -2.25 -20.18 4.66
C LYS A 306 -3.04 -19.61 3.47
N ASP A 307 -2.42 -19.46 2.31
CA ASP A 307 -3.03 -18.83 1.14
C ASP A 307 -4.11 -19.70 0.47
N LYS A 308 -4.10 -21.03 0.71
CA LYS A 308 -5.05 -21.96 0.11
C LYS A 308 -5.55 -23.01 1.10
N LEU A 309 -6.89 -23.08 1.28
CA LEU A 309 -7.53 -24.12 2.08
C LEU A 309 -7.60 -25.45 1.30
N VAL A 310 -7.12 -26.55 1.92
CA VAL A 310 -7.12 -27.89 1.30
C VAL A 310 -7.97 -28.92 2.04
N SER A 311 -8.61 -28.57 3.15
CA SER A 311 -9.54 -29.42 3.89
C SER A 311 -10.68 -29.93 2.99
N SER A 312 -10.72 -31.23 2.70
CA SER A 312 -11.65 -31.82 1.71
C SER A 312 -13.11 -31.77 2.14
N GLU A 313 -13.37 -31.88 3.46
CA GLU A 313 -14.70 -31.86 4.09
C GLU A 313 -15.43 -30.52 3.94
N VAL A 314 -14.69 -29.43 3.74
CA VAL A 314 -15.27 -28.08 3.62
C VAL A 314 -16.04 -27.91 2.31
N ARG A 315 -15.58 -28.55 1.22
CA ARG A 315 -16.24 -28.43 -0.09
C ARG A 315 -17.68 -28.92 -0.06
N PRO A 316 -17.99 -30.17 0.37
CA PRO A 316 -19.37 -30.67 0.39
C PRO A 316 -20.25 -29.92 1.40
N ALA A 317 -19.71 -29.46 2.51
CA ALA A 317 -20.45 -28.66 3.47
C ALA A 317 -20.93 -27.32 2.87
N VAL A 318 -20.02 -26.56 2.23
CA VAL A 318 -20.36 -25.31 1.54
C VAL A 318 -21.31 -25.57 0.37
N GLU A 319 -21.03 -26.57 -0.45
CA GLU A 319 -21.85 -26.93 -1.62
C GLU A 319 -23.29 -27.32 -1.21
N GLY A 320 -23.44 -28.08 -0.15
CA GLY A 320 -24.75 -28.52 0.35
C GLY A 320 -25.57 -27.32 0.90
N LEU A 321 -25.00 -26.50 1.77
CA LEU A 321 -25.69 -25.34 2.35
C LEU A 321 -26.09 -24.34 1.26
N MET A 322 -25.17 -24.06 0.34
CA MET A 322 -25.41 -23.12 -0.76
C MET A 322 -26.51 -23.57 -1.69
N ASN A 323 -26.53 -24.85 -2.09
CA ASN A 323 -27.59 -25.39 -2.99
C ASN A 323 -28.98 -25.25 -2.33
N GLU A 324 -29.09 -25.54 -1.04
CA GLU A 324 -30.33 -25.43 -0.27
C GLU A 324 -30.78 -23.98 -0.15
N LYS A 325 -29.97 -23.14 0.53
CA LYS A 325 -30.35 -21.79 0.90
C LYS A 325 -30.43 -20.81 -0.26
N LEU A 326 -29.56 -20.96 -1.26
CA LEU A 326 -29.64 -20.13 -2.46
C LEU A 326 -30.83 -20.54 -3.34
N GLY A 327 -31.17 -21.86 -3.40
CA GLY A 327 -32.36 -22.31 -4.06
C GLY A 327 -33.64 -21.75 -3.45
N GLU A 328 -33.77 -21.82 -2.13
CA GLU A 328 -34.87 -21.21 -1.38
C GLU A 328 -34.97 -19.71 -1.69
N TRP A 329 -33.86 -18.99 -1.64
CA TRP A 329 -33.84 -17.56 -1.90
C TRP A 329 -34.34 -17.17 -3.30
N PHE A 330 -33.93 -17.93 -4.34
CA PHE A 330 -34.39 -17.69 -5.72
C PHE A 330 -35.90 -17.92 -5.88
N GLU A 331 -36.47 -18.89 -5.16
CA GLU A 331 -37.90 -19.15 -5.17
C GLU A 331 -38.69 -18.07 -4.42
N GLU A 332 -38.15 -17.56 -3.30
CA GLU A 332 -38.76 -16.52 -2.47
C GLU A 332 -38.67 -15.12 -3.10
N ASN A 333 -37.64 -14.85 -3.93
CA ASN A 333 -37.36 -13.52 -4.50
C ASN A 333 -37.35 -13.55 -6.05
N PRO A 334 -38.50 -13.87 -6.70
CA PRO A 334 -38.56 -14.13 -8.17
C PRO A 334 -38.23 -12.86 -9.00
N ASN A 335 -38.47 -11.66 -8.51
CA ASN A 335 -38.16 -10.42 -9.23
C ASN A 335 -36.65 -10.17 -9.28
N GLU A 336 -35.98 -10.28 -8.15
CA GLU A 336 -34.54 -10.13 -8.00
C GLU A 336 -33.80 -11.27 -8.74
N ALA A 337 -34.29 -12.51 -8.60
CA ALA A 337 -33.79 -13.67 -9.33
C ALA A 337 -33.85 -13.46 -10.85
N LYS A 338 -34.91 -12.85 -11.37
CA LYS A 338 -35.05 -12.51 -12.79
C LYS A 338 -34.02 -11.48 -13.25
N LEU A 339 -33.71 -10.47 -12.42
CA LEU A 339 -32.67 -9.48 -12.72
C LEU A 339 -31.28 -10.12 -12.81
N ILE A 340 -30.94 -10.97 -11.83
CA ILE A 340 -29.66 -11.71 -11.79
C ILE A 340 -29.55 -12.63 -13.00
N VAL A 341 -30.56 -13.47 -13.27
CA VAL A 341 -30.55 -14.37 -14.42
C VAL A 341 -30.51 -13.60 -15.73
N GLY A 342 -31.18 -12.44 -15.82
CA GLY A 342 -31.11 -11.56 -16.97
C GLY A 342 -29.69 -11.12 -17.30
N LYS A 343 -28.93 -10.68 -16.29
CA LYS A 343 -27.51 -10.33 -16.45
C LYS A 343 -26.67 -11.52 -16.90
N ILE A 344 -26.89 -12.69 -16.31
CA ILE A 344 -26.17 -13.92 -16.68
C ILE A 344 -26.45 -14.32 -18.15
N ILE A 345 -27.69 -14.14 -18.61
CA ILE A 345 -28.05 -14.34 -20.03
C ILE A 345 -27.27 -13.36 -20.92
N GLU A 346 -27.23 -12.10 -20.55
CA GLU A 346 -26.47 -11.09 -21.29
C GLU A 346 -24.99 -11.45 -21.36
N ALA A 347 -24.40 -11.91 -20.27
CA ALA A 347 -23.01 -12.37 -20.22
C ALA A 347 -22.78 -13.57 -21.16
N ALA A 348 -23.67 -14.57 -21.12
CA ALA A 348 -23.60 -15.75 -21.97
C ALA A 348 -23.76 -15.41 -23.47
N LEU A 349 -24.67 -14.48 -23.81
CA LEU A 349 -24.86 -14.00 -25.19
C LEU A 349 -23.62 -13.24 -25.67
N ALA A 350 -23.01 -12.40 -24.81
CA ALA A 350 -21.79 -11.70 -25.12
C ALA A 350 -20.62 -12.65 -25.36
N ARG A 351 -20.48 -13.68 -24.54
CA ARG A 351 -19.48 -14.74 -24.71
C ARG A 351 -19.68 -15.51 -26.02
N GLU A 352 -20.91 -15.86 -26.37
CA GLU A 352 -21.20 -16.50 -27.66
C GLU A 352 -20.94 -15.61 -28.86
N ALA A 353 -21.31 -14.31 -28.78
CA ALA A 353 -21.02 -13.33 -29.82
C ALA A 353 -19.51 -13.16 -30.00
N ALA A 354 -18.75 -13.10 -28.90
CA ALA A 354 -17.30 -13.04 -28.91
C ALA A 354 -16.69 -14.30 -29.57
N ARG A 355 -17.20 -15.50 -29.24
CA ARG A 355 -16.76 -16.76 -29.88
C ARG A 355 -16.99 -16.75 -31.39
N LYS A 356 -18.18 -16.32 -31.84
CA LYS A 356 -18.50 -16.20 -33.27
C LYS A 356 -17.61 -15.18 -33.98
N ALA A 357 -17.37 -14.04 -33.37
CA ALA A 357 -16.46 -13.01 -33.91
C ALA A 357 -15.04 -13.56 -34.07
N ARG A 358 -14.55 -14.33 -33.09
CA ARG A 358 -13.24 -14.99 -33.15
C ARG A 358 -13.16 -16.01 -34.27
N GLU A 359 -14.18 -16.87 -34.44
CA GLU A 359 -14.23 -17.87 -35.51
C GLU A 359 -14.18 -17.19 -36.88
N LEU A 360 -14.88 -16.09 -37.05
CA LEU A 360 -14.84 -15.27 -38.29
C LEU A 360 -13.46 -14.63 -38.52
N THR A 361 -12.82 -14.14 -37.44
CA THR A 361 -11.46 -13.57 -37.49
C THR A 361 -10.44 -14.68 -37.80
N ARG A 362 -10.55 -15.83 -37.20
CA ARG A 362 -9.66 -16.99 -37.44
C ARG A 362 -9.70 -17.48 -38.90
N ARG A 363 -10.83 -17.33 -39.59
CA ARG A 363 -10.93 -17.59 -41.03
C ARG A 363 -10.25 -16.50 -41.88
N LYS A 364 -10.14 -15.27 -41.35
CA LYS A 364 -9.44 -14.14 -42.00
C LYS A 364 -7.94 -14.14 -41.73
N THR A 365 -7.44 -14.85 -40.71
CA THR A 365 -6.06 -14.78 -40.18
C THR A 365 -4.97 -15.16 -41.20
N ALA A 366 -5.30 -15.89 -42.28
CA ALA A 366 -4.34 -16.12 -43.40
C ALA A 366 -4.00 -14.84 -44.17
N LEU A 367 -4.87 -13.80 -44.11
CA LEU A 367 -4.64 -12.47 -44.70
C LEU A 367 -4.16 -11.45 -43.68
N ASP A 368 -4.45 -11.66 -42.38
CA ASP A 368 -4.17 -10.71 -41.29
C ASP A 368 -2.75 -10.80 -40.70
N VAL A 369 -2.03 -11.90 -40.94
CA VAL A 369 -0.57 -11.99 -40.62
C VAL A 369 0.20 -10.85 -41.29
N ASN A 370 -0.22 -10.43 -42.49
CA ASN A 370 0.37 -9.28 -43.19
C ASN A 370 0.01 -7.93 -42.53
N TYR A 371 -1.09 -7.85 -41.76
CA TYR A 371 -1.51 -6.61 -41.09
C TYR A 371 -0.72 -6.34 -39.80
N LEU A 372 -0.48 -7.37 -38.99
CA LEU A 372 0.36 -7.27 -37.78
C LEU A 372 1.81 -6.99 -38.17
N ALA A 373 2.31 -7.55 -39.28
CA ALA A 373 3.67 -7.33 -39.81
C ALA A 373 3.98 -5.85 -40.09
N GLY A 374 2.94 -5.01 -40.31
CA GLY A 374 3.10 -3.56 -40.47
C GLY A 374 3.29 -2.80 -39.16
N LYS A 375 2.66 -3.26 -38.06
CA LYS A 375 2.64 -2.57 -36.77
C LYS A 375 3.66 -3.14 -35.77
N LEU A 376 3.68 -4.43 -35.54
CA LEU A 376 4.68 -5.07 -34.69
C LEU A 376 6.02 -5.14 -35.41
N LYS A 377 7.02 -4.52 -34.84
CA LYS A 377 8.43 -4.66 -35.26
C LYS A 377 9.06 -5.76 -34.44
N ASP A 378 8.90 -6.99 -34.92
CA ASP A 378 9.31 -8.20 -34.17
C ASP A 378 10.82 -8.35 -34.07
N CYS A 379 11.28 -9.19 -33.16
CA CYS A 379 12.69 -9.60 -33.00
C CYS A 379 12.97 -10.93 -33.73
N SER A 380 14.25 -11.24 -33.92
CA SER A 380 14.65 -12.46 -34.64
C SER A 380 14.82 -13.68 -33.73
N GLU A 381 15.06 -13.50 -32.43
CA GLU A 381 15.15 -14.56 -31.43
C GLU A 381 13.78 -15.24 -31.25
N LYS A 382 13.78 -16.56 -31.04
CA LYS A 382 12.57 -17.38 -30.87
C LYS A 382 12.36 -17.88 -29.46
N ASP A 383 13.39 -17.82 -28.62
CA ASP A 383 13.30 -18.21 -27.22
C ASP A 383 12.64 -17.08 -26.39
N PRO A 384 11.40 -17.28 -25.89
CA PRO A 384 10.68 -16.25 -25.14
C PRO A 384 11.44 -15.73 -23.92
N SER A 385 12.29 -16.57 -23.31
CA SER A 385 13.06 -16.19 -22.11
C SER A 385 14.12 -15.14 -22.39
N LYS A 386 14.51 -14.98 -23.67
CA LYS A 386 15.53 -14.04 -24.15
C LYS A 386 14.94 -12.86 -24.90
N THR A 387 13.61 -12.81 -25.04
CA THR A 387 12.95 -11.78 -25.83
C THR A 387 12.09 -10.87 -24.96
N GLU A 388 11.95 -9.65 -25.42
CA GLU A 388 11.14 -8.62 -24.78
C GLU A 388 10.38 -7.78 -25.81
N VAL A 389 9.19 -7.29 -25.42
CA VAL A 389 8.38 -6.40 -26.24
C VAL A 389 8.16 -5.08 -25.52
N PHE A 390 8.42 -3.98 -26.20
CA PHE A 390 8.14 -2.64 -25.72
C PHE A 390 6.82 -2.14 -26.31
N LEU A 391 5.88 -1.81 -25.45
CA LEU A 391 4.62 -1.16 -25.78
C LEU A 391 4.87 0.35 -25.72
N VAL A 392 4.98 0.99 -26.89
CA VAL A 392 5.46 2.37 -27.01
C VAL A 392 4.33 3.29 -27.39
N GLU A 393 4.22 4.44 -26.74
CA GLU A 393 3.24 5.47 -27.06
C GLU A 393 3.57 6.18 -28.38
N GLY A 394 2.63 6.13 -29.32
CA GLY A 394 2.70 6.86 -30.57
C GLY A 394 3.70 6.34 -31.62
N ASP A 395 3.53 6.83 -32.82
CA ASP A 395 4.39 6.45 -33.96
C ASP A 395 5.76 7.15 -33.91
N SER A 396 5.88 8.32 -33.27
CA SER A 396 7.15 9.08 -33.17
C SER A 396 8.15 8.39 -32.28
N ALA A 397 7.80 8.12 -31.02
CA ALA A 397 8.64 7.38 -30.08
C ALA A 397 8.85 5.94 -30.57
N GLY A 398 7.81 5.33 -31.17
CA GLY A 398 7.92 4.02 -31.82
C GLY A 398 8.97 3.95 -32.93
N GLY A 399 9.13 5.03 -33.71
CA GLY A 399 10.14 5.15 -34.75
C GLY A 399 11.56 5.22 -34.19
N SER A 400 11.80 6.05 -33.18
CA SER A 400 13.08 6.13 -32.47
C SER A 400 13.43 4.82 -31.79
N ALA A 401 12.49 4.20 -31.10
CA ALA A 401 12.67 2.90 -30.46
C ALA A 401 12.97 1.78 -31.48
N GLN A 402 12.26 1.76 -32.62
CA GLN A 402 12.52 0.78 -33.69
C GLN A 402 13.94 0.91 -34.27
N THR A 403 14.45 2.12 -34.36
CA THR A 403 15.80 2.38 -34.90
C THR A 403 16.88 2.04 -33.90
N GLY A 404 16.68 2.42 -32.62
CA GLY A 404 17.67 2.25 -31.54
C GLY A 404 17.73 0.85 -30.92
N ARG A 405 16.72 -0.03 -31.09
CA ARG A 405 16.62 -1.33 -30.42
C ARG A 405 17.64 -2.36 -30.86
N ASP A 406 17.90 -3.35 -30.04
CA ASP A 406 18.50 -4.62 -30.48
C ASP A 406 17.46 -5.46 -31.24
N ARG A 407 17.62 -5.54 -32.57
CA ARG A 407 16.70 -6.29 -33.44
C ARG A 407 16.69 -7.79 -33.17
N ARG A 408 17.67 -8.31 -32.47
CA ARG A 408 17.76 -9.72 -32.15
C ARG A 408 16.76 -10.11 -31.05
N THR A 409 16.70 -9.34 -29.96
CA THR A 409 15.98 -9.70 -28.74
C THR A 409 14.79 -8.79 -28.41
N GLN A 410 14.73 -7.58 -29.00
CA GLN A 410 13.72 -6.56 -28.67
C GLN A 410 12.71 -6.39 -29.80
N ALA A 411 11.43 -6.50 -29.46
CA ALA A 411 10.29 -6.17 -30.32
C ALA A 411 9.69 -4.83 -29.90
N ILE A 412 9.14 -4.07 -30.85
CA ILE A 412 8.45 -2.80 -30.62
C ILE A 412 7.03 -2.88 -31.16
N LEU A 413 6.06 -2.56 -30.30
CA LEU A 413 4.65 -2.39 -30.67
C LEU A 413 4.20 -0.95 -30.38
N PRO A 414 4.12 -0.06 -31.39
CA PRO A 414 3.58 1.26 -31.22
C PRO A 414 2.07 1.20 -30.98
N LEU A 415 1.59 1.94 -29.99
CA LEU A 415 0.18 2.10 -29.66
C LEU A 415 -0.30 3.46 -30.19
N ARG A 416 -1.37 3.47 -30.98
CA ARG A 416 -1.91 4.70 -31.57
C ARG A 416 -2.96 5.33 -30.68
N GLY A 417 -2.51 6.11 -29.70
CA GLY A 417 -3.37 6.81 -28.76
C GLY A 417 -3.88 5.91 -27.62
N LYS A 418 -4.91 6.40 -26.94
CA LYS A 418 -5.50 5.73 -25.77
C LYS A 418 -6.21 4.45 -26.18
N ILE A 419 -5.84 3.34 -25.56
CA ILE A 419 -6.55 2.06 -25.76
C ILE A 419 -7.94 2.09 -25.11
N LEU A 420 -8.80 1.15 -25.48
CA LEU A 420 -10.12 1.01 -24.89
C LEU A 420 -10.00 0.75 -23.38
N ASN A 421 -10.76 1.50 -22.57
CA ASN A 421 -10.87 1.25 -21.14
C ASN A 421 -11.67 -0.05 -20.89
N VAL A 422 -10.95 -1.12 -20.52
CA VAL A 422 -11.55 -2.45 -20.31
C VAL A 422 -12.34 -2.56 -19.00
N GLU A 423 -12.18 -1.63 -18.06
CA GLU A 423 -13.01 -1.56 -16.86
C GLU A 423 -14.49 -1.33 -17.20
N ARG A 424 -14.75 -0.56 -18.28
CA ARG A 424 -16.09 -0.17 -18.74
C ARG A 424 -16.57 -0.93 -19.96
N ALA A 425 -15.73 -1.79 -20.53
CA ALA A 425 -16.02 -2.43 -21.80
C ALA A 425 -16.36 -3.89 -21.62
N ARG A 426 -17.48 -4.31 -22.21
CA ARG A 426 -17.83 -5.73 -22.34
C ARG A 426 -16.81 -6.44 -23.23
N PHE A 427 -16.64 -7.73 -23.01
CA PHE A 427 -15.63 -8.55 -23.67
C PHE A 427 -15.77 -8.56 -25.21
N ASP A 428 -16.99 -8.54 -25.76
CA ASP A 428 -17.25 -8.43 -27.20
C ASP A 428 -16.74 -7.10 -27.80
N ARG A 429 -16.86 -5.98 -27.07
CA ARG A 429 -16.30 -4.69 -27.46
C ARG A 429 -14.78 -4.69 -27.44
N MET A 430 -14.18 -5.36 -26.45
CA MET A 430 -12.72 -5.47 -26.37
C MET A 430 -12.15 -6.19 -27.58
N LEU A 431 -12.79 -7.28 -28.03
CA LEU A 431 -12.33 -8.02 -29.20
C LEU A 431 -12.48 -7.22 -30.53
N ASN A 432 -13.38 -6.26 -30.57
CA ASN A 432 -13.55 -5.38 -31.72
C ASN A 432 -12.59 -4.19 -31.71
N SER A 433 -11.87 -3.96 -30.60
CA SER A 433 -10.83 -2.94 -30.51
C SER A 433 -9.58 -3.39 -31.25
N GLN A 434 -9.16 -2.60 -32.23
CA GLN A 434 -8.01 -2.90 -33.07
C GLN A 434 -6.70 -2.91 -32.25
N GLU A 435 -6.54 -1.97 -31.31
CA GLU A 435 -5.33 -1.88 -30.49
C GLU A 435 -5.22 -3.05 -29.51
N ILE A 436 -6.34 -3.46 -28.87
CA ILE A 436 -6.38 -4.65 -28.03
C ILE A 436 -6.11 -5.90 -28.86
N GLY A 437 -6.71 -6.01 -30.03
CA GLY A 437 -6.45 -7.13 -30.94
C GLY A 437 -4.99 -7.24 -31.34
N ASN A 438 -4.33 -6.13 -31.65
CA ASN A 438 -2.88 -6.10 -31.97
C ASN A 438 -2.03 -6.54 -30.79
N LEU A 439 -2.37 -6.09 -29.57
CA LEU A 439 -1.66 -6.44 -28.35
C LEU A 439 -1.76 -7.94 -28.06
N VAL A 440 -2.98 -8.51 -28.10
CA VAL A 440 -3.22 -9.94 -27.89
C VAL A 440 -2.50 -10.79 -28.94
N MET A 441 -2.55 -10.42 -30.22
CA MET A 441 -1.84 -11.11 -31.30
C MET A 441 -0.32 -11.02 -31.12
N ALA A 442 0.22 -9.86 -30.69
CA ALA A 442 1.65 -9.69 -30.46
C ALA A 442 2.15 -10.59 -29.34
N LEU A 443 1.41 -10.70 -28.23
CA LEU A 443 1.77 -11.54 -27.09
C LEU A 443 1.64 -13.04 -27.37
N GLY A 444 0.66 -13.44 -28.18
CA GLY A 444 0.44 -14.83 -28.60
C GLY A 444 -0.32 -15.71 -27.60
N THR A 445 -0.65 -15.20 -26.41
CA THR A 445 -1.28 -15.95 -25.32
C THR A 445 -2.77 -16.21 -25.52
N GLY A 446 -3.44 -15.52 -26.45
CA GLY A 446 -4.88 -15.41 -26.48
C GLY A 446 -5.41 -14.45 -25.39
N ILE A 447 -6.73 -14.37 -25.25
CA ILE A 447 -7.39 -13.51 -24.27
C ILE A 447 -8.68 -14.16 -23.75
N GLY A 448 -8.98 -13.95 -22.46
CA GLY A 448 -10.14 -14.53 -21.77
C GLY A 448 -9.84 -15.92 -21.21
N ARG A 449 -10.63 -16.32 -20.20
CA ARG A 449 -10.39 -17.50 -19.36
C ARG A 449 -10.29 -18.82 -20.13
N ASP A 450 -10.97 -18.94 -21.28
CA ASP A 450 -11.01 -20.18 -22.06
C ASP A 450 -9.84 -20.35 -23.04
N GLU A 451 -9.19 -19.25 -23.45
CA GLU A 451 -8.18 -19.28 -24.52
C GLU A 451 -6.81 -18.77 -24.08
N PHE A 452 -6.73 -18.10 -22.92
CA PHE A 452 -5.46 -17.63 -22.40
C PHE A 452 -4.57 -18.82 -22.02
N ASP A 453 -3.37 -18.85 -22.58
CA ASP A 453 -2.36 -19.86 -22.29
C ASP A 453 -0.99 -19.19 -22.13
N ILE A 454 -0.53 -19.11 -20.90
CA ILE A 454 0.75 -18.48 -20.52
C ILE A 454 1.94 -19.14 -21.23
N ASN A 455 1.85 -20.46 -21.54
CA ASN A 455 2.94 -21.20 -22.22
C ASN A 455 3.15 -20.76 -23.67
N LYS A 456 2.19 -20.03 -24.25
CA LYS A 456 2.28 -19.46 -25.59
C LYS A 456 2.85 -18.04 -25.61
N LEU A 457 3.19 -17.50 -24.44
CA LEU A 457 3.77 -16.15 -24.33
C LEU A 457 5.05 -16.05 -25.17
N ARG A 458 5.08 -15.05 -26.04
CA ARG A 458 6.20 -14.86 -27.00
C ARG A 458 7.36 -14.05 -26.41
N TYR A 459 7.11 -13.29 -25.33
CA TYR A 459 8.10 -12.39 -24.72
C TYR A 459 8.00 -12.50 -23.20
N HIS A 460 9.09 -12.89 -22.53
CA HIS A 460 9.11 -12.98 -21.07
C HIS A 460 9.33 -11.64 -20.37
N LYS A 461 9.47 -10.54 -21.14
CA LYS A 461 9.39 -9.18 -20.61
C LYS A 461 8.46 -8.35 -21.50
N ILE A 462 7.39 -7.84 -20.91
CA ILE A 462 6.45 -6.91 -21.52
C ILE A 462 6.70 -5.58 -20.87
N VAL A 463 7.25 -4.62 -21.62
CA VAL A 463 7.70 -3.33 -21.08
C VAL A 463 6.77 -2.22 -21.55
N ILE A 464 6.06 -1.59 -20.64
CA ILE A 464 5.27 -0.39 -20.92
C ILE A 464 6.23 0.81 -20.95
N MET A 465 6.26 1.52 -22.06
CA MET A 465 7.13 2.67 -22.30
C MET A 465 6.28 3.83 -22.84
N THR A 466 5.85 4.71 -21.94
CA THR A 466 5.00 5.87 -22.21
C THR A 466 5.71 7.17 -21.85
N ASP A 467 5.26 8.27 -22.42
CA ASP A 467 5.77 9.60 -22.12
C ASP A 467 5.58 9.98 -20.64
N ALA A 468 6.39 10.91 -20.15
CA ALA A 468 6.34 11.39 -18.77
C ALA A 468 5.33 12.55 -18.59
N ASP A 469 4.26 12.56 -19.39
CA ASP A 469 3.19 13.55 -19.35
C ASP A 469 1.86 12.94 -18.88
N VAL A 470 0.80 13.74 -18.83
CA VAL A 470 -0.54 13.33 -18.37
C VAL A 470 -1.19 12.29 -19.30
N ASP A 471 -0.94 12.35 -20.60
CA ASP A 471 -1.49 11.39 -21.56
C ASP A 471 -0.78 10.05 -21.47
N GLY A 472 0.56 10.05 -21.36
CA GLY A 472 1.34 8.83 -21.11
C GLY A 472 1.00 8.16 -19.79
N ALA A 473 0.77 8.91 -18.72
CA ALA A 473 0.28 8.39 -17.45
C ALA A 473 -1.09 7.71 -17.59
N HIS A 474 -2.00 8.29 -18.39
CA HIS A 474 -3.30 7.70 -18.69
C HIS A 474 -3.19 6.41 -19.52
N ILE A 475 -2.36 6.40 -20.56
CA ILE A 475 -2.11 5.19 -21.40
C ILE A 475 -1.52 4.07 -20.55
N ARG A 476 -0.57 4.39 -19.69
CA ARG A 476 0.01 3.43 -18.73
C ARG A 476 -1.07 2.84 -17.81
N THR A 477 -1.96 3.68 -17.27
CA THR A 477 -3.06 3.22 -16.41
C THR A 477 -4.03 2.33 -17.18
N LEU A 478 -4.38 2.65 -18.43
CA LEU A 478 -5.22 1.82 -19.30
C LEU A 478 -4.58 0.46 -19.58
N LEU A 479 -3.27 0.41 -19.86
CA LEU A 479 -2.54 -0.84 -20.08
C LEU A 479 -2.47 -1.68 -18.81
N LEU A 480 -2.18 -1.07 -17.65
CA LEU A 480 -2.19 -1.77 -16.37
C LEU A 480 -3.57 -2.34 -16.06
N THR A 481 -4.64 -1.59 -16.31
CA THR A 481 -6.03 -2.05 -16.17
C THR A 481 -6.29 -3.24 -17.09
N PHE A 482 -5.84 -3.19 -18.34
CA PHE A 482 -5.99 -4.28 -19.29
C PHE A 482 -5.28 -5.56 -18.80
N PHE A 483 -4.02 -5.48 -18.42
CA PHE A 483 -3.27 -6.65 -17.93
C PHE A 483 -3.86 -7.21 -16.64
N TYR A 484 -4.20 -6.34 -15.70
CA TYR A 484 -4.80 -6.75 -14.44
C TYR A 484 -6.15 -7.47 -14.62
N ARG A 485 -7.03 -6.95 -15.50
CA ARG A 485 -8.39 -7.49 -15.70
C ARG A 485 -8.43 -8.68 -16.64
N GLN A 486 -7.59 -8.73 -17.66
CA GLN A 486 -7.70 -9.70 -18.75
C GLN A 486 -6.59 -10.74 -18.79
N MET A 487 -5.45 -10.47 -18.18
CA MET A 487 -4.25 -11.32 -18.18
C MET A 487 -3.50 -11.24 -16.83
N PRO A 488 -4.19 -11.46 -15.67
CA PRO A 488 -3.57 -11.33 -14.35
C PRO A 488 -2.36 -12.24 -14.19
N GLU A 489 -2.33 -13.40 -14.82
CA GLU A 489 -1.23 -14.37 -14.77
C GLU A 489 0.09 -13.79 -15.32
N LEU A 490 0.03 -12.80 -16.23
CA LEU A 490 1.25 -12.09 -16.70
C LEU A 490 1.82 -11.18 -15.61
N VAL A 491 0.99 -10.60 -14.77
CA VAL A 491 1.43 -9.77 -13.65
C VAL A 491 1.95 -10.66 -12.51
N GLU A 492 1.21 -11.69 -12.15
CA GLU A 492 1.58 -12.68 -11.12
C GLU A 492 2.86 -13.44 -11.48
N GLY A 493 3.02 -13.81 -12.75
CA GLY A 493 4.23 -14.44 -13.29
C GLY A 493 5.44 -13.51 -13.41
N GLY A 494 5.26 -12.19 -13.14
CA GLY A 494 6.35 -11.21 -13.15
C GLY A 494 6.85 -10.82 -14.54
N TYR A 495 6.02 -10.96 -15.58
CA TYR A 495 6.40 -10.64 -16.97
C TYR A 495 6.16 -9.17 -17.35
N LEU A 496 5.42 -8.39 -16.52
CA LEU A 496 5.05 -7.00 -16.82
C LEU A 496 6.00 -6.01 -16.13
N TYR A 497 6.52 -5.06 -16.92
CA TYR A 497 7.46 -4.04 -16.48
C TYR A 497 7.04 -2.65 -16.97
N ILE A 498 7.51 -1.61 -16.29
CA ILE A 498 7.42 -0.21 -16.71
C ILE A 498 8.84 0.29 -16.92
N ALA A 499 9.13 0.83 -18.11
CA ALA A 499 10.39 1.51 -18.39
C ALA A 499 10.48 2.81 -17.60
N GLN A 500 11.68 3.12 -17.12
CA GLN A 500 11.99 4.36 -16.42
C GLN A 500 13.02 5.17 -17.22
N PRO A 501 12.62 5.86 -18.31
CA PRO A 501 13.51 6.74 -19.03
C PRO A 501 13.98 7.88 -18.13
N PRO A 502 15.17 8.48 -18.38
CA PRO A 502 15.64 9.60 -17.58
C PRO A 502 14.75 10.84 -17.80
N LEU A 503 14.50 11.56 -16.71
CA LEU A 503 13.76 12.83 -16.76
C LEU A 503 14.65 14.00 -17.13
N TYR A 504 15.98 13.91 -16.86
CA TYR A 504 16.91 15.01 -17.07
C TYR A 504 18.12 14.58 -17.87
N LYS A 505 18.58 15.47 -18.74
CA LYS A 505 19.91 15.46 -19.34
C LYS A 505 20.66 16.70 -18.85
N VAL A 506 21.83 16.46 -18.31
CA VAL A 506 22.70 17.48 -17.77
C VAL A 506 23.95 17.56 -18.61
N SER A 507 24.32 18.74 -19.10
CA SER A 507 25.51 18.94 -19.92
C SER A 507 26.42 19.99 -19.27
N ARG A 508 27.71 19.65 -19.14
CA ARG A 508 28.75 20.57 -18.64
C ARG A 508 29.97 20.49 -19.54
N GLY A 509 30.15 21.50 -20.35
CA GLY A 509 31.21 21.48 -21.38
C GLY A 509 30.95 20.39 -22.42
N LYS A 510 31.83 19.37 -22.47
CA LYS A 510 31.69 18.21 -23.35
C LYS A 510 31.09 16.96 -22.67
N SER A 511 30.87 17.02 -21.36
CA SER A 511 30.30 15.90 -20.59
C SER A 511 28.80 15.98 -20.59
N GLU A 512 28.14 14.87 -20.88
CA GLU A 512 26.69 14.71 -20.81
C GLU A 512 26.36 13.56 -19.86
N VAL A 513 25.38 13.75 -18.98
CA VAL A 513 24.91 12.75 -18.02
C VAL A 513 23.39 12.71 -18.05
N TYR A 514 22.81 11.51 -18.06
CA TYR A 514 21.38 11.30 -17.95
C TYR A 514 21.02 10.96 -16.51
N LEU A 515 20.02 11.64 -15.98
CA LEU A 515 19.57 11.51 -14.59
C LEU A 515 18.11 11.08 -14.56
N LYS A 516 17.85 10.06 -13.78
CA LYS A 516 16.58 9.35 -13.75
C LYS A 516 15.42 10.20 -13.22
N ASP A 517 15.66 10.92 -12.13
CA ASP A 517 14.65 11.64 -11.37
C ASP A 517 15.25 12.87 -10.67
N GLN A 518 14.41 13.61 -9.95
CA GLN A 518 14.84 14.79 -9.19
C GLN A 518 15.89 14.45 -8.14
N THR A 519 15.78 13.31 -7.47
CA THR A 519 16.76 12.88 -6.45
C THR A 519 18.14 12.71 -7.07
N ALA A 520 18.23 12.06 -8.24
CA ALA A 520 19.49 11.88 -8.96
C ALA A 520 20.06 13.24 -9.44
N LEU A 521 19.19 14.20 -9.81
CA LEU A 521 19.61 15.55 -10.16
C LEU A 521 20.18 16.27 -8.94
N ASP A 522 19.51 16.22 -7.80
CA ASP A 522 19.97 16.83 -6.55
C ASP A 522 21.31 16.22 -6.10
N ASP A 523 21.47 14.88 -6.18
CA ASP A 523 22.73 14.21 -5.88
C ASP A 523 23.87 14.70 -6.78
N TYR A 524 23.59 14.83 -8.07
CA TYR A 524 24.57 15.36 -9.03
C TYR A 524 24.93 16.82 -8.72
N LEU A 525 23.92 17.66 -8.43
CA LEU A 525 24.16 19.08 -8.09
C LEU A 525 24.94 19.22 -6.80
N VAL A 526 24.64 18.42 -5.78
CA VAL A 526 25.42 18.41 -4.52
C VAL A 526 26.86 18.02 -4.78
N GLN A 527 27.10 16.93 -5.53
CA GLN A 527 28.45 16.48 -5.86
C GLN A 527 29.27 17.58 -6.58
N GLN A 528 28.65 18.27 -7.53
CA GLN A 528 29.29 19.38 -8.25
C GLN A 528 29.42 20.64 -7.38
N GLY A 529 28.47 20.90 -6.49
CA GLY A 529 28.40 22.08 -5.65
C GLY A 529 29.42 22.09 -4.52
N ILE A 530 29.80 20.91 -3.99
CA ILE A 530 30.81 20.80 -2.93
C ILE A 530 32.24 20.91 -3.44
N GLU A 531 32.48 20.82 -4.74
CA GLU A 531 33.80 20.81 -5.32
C GLU A 531 34.51 22.21 -5.11
N GLY A 532 35.59 22.17 -4.36
CA GLY A 532 36.36 23.39 -4.03
C GLY A 532 35.67 24.35 -3.03
N VAL A 533 34.71 23.84 -2.28
CA VAL A 533 33.98 24.56 -1.23
C VAL A 533 34.48 24.09 0.14
N VAL A 534 34.63 25.04 1.07
CA VAL A 534 35.01 24.80 2.47
C VAL A 534 33.99 25.49 3.40
N LEU A 535 33.45 24.73 4.34
CA LEU A 535 32.61 25.23 5.41
C LEU A 535 33.45 25.45 6.67
N LYS A 536 33.56 26.69 7.15
CA LYS A 536 34.23 27.04 8.39
C LYS A 536 33.22 27.10 9.53
N VAL A 537 33.46 26.29 10.55
CA VAL A 537 32.59 26.19 11.75
C VAL A 537 33.34 26.65 12.97
N GLY A 538 32.73 27.55 13.76
CA GLY A 538 33.37 28.12 14.93
C GLY A 538 34.67 28.85 14.60
N SER A 539 35.67 28.77 15.52
CA SER A 539 36.89 29.52 15.38
C SER A 539 37.96 28.86 14.49
N ASN A 540 37.94 27.55 14.25
CA ASN A 540 39.07 26.89 13.56
C ASN A 540 38.75 25.59 12.81
N ALA A 541 37.50 25.09 12.81
CA ALA A 541 37.18 23.85 12.09
C ALA A 541 36.83 24.13 10.63
N GLU A 542 37.59 23.54 9.70
CA GLU A 542 37.31 23.56 8.24
C GLU A 542 36.83 22.23 7.78
N ILE A 543 35.65 22.20 7.18
CA ILE A 543 34.97 20.97 6.69
C ILE A 543 34.89 21.08 5.18
N ALA A 544 35.34 20.03 4.45
CA ALA A 544 35.35 19.99 3.00
C ALA A 544 35.22 18.56 2.48
N GLY A 545 35.00 18.39 1.18
CA GLY A 545 34.95 17.07 0.50
C GLY A 545 33.87 16.17 1.08
N GLN A 546 34.21 14.94 1.47
CA GLN A 546 33.24 13.93 1.95
C GLN A 546 32.55 14.31 3.24
N ASP A 547 33.23 14.99 4.17
CA ASP A 547 32.63 15.46 5.42
C ASP A 547 31.58 16.54 5.16
N LEU A 548 31.86 17.46 4.20
CA LEU A 548 30.86 18.43 3.76
C LEU A 548 29.68 17.76 3.07
N ALA A 549 29.93 16.75 2.24
CA ALA A 549 28.87 15.99 1.59
C ALA A 549 27.92 15.35 2.61
N ARG A 550 28.45 14.78 3.72
CA ARG A 550 27.65 14.20 4.80
C ARG A 550 26.76 15.23 5.47
N ILE A 551 27.29 16.42 5.77
CA ILE A 551 26.50 17.51 6.38
C ILE A 551 25.40 18.00 5.44
N VAL A 552 25.68 18.09 4.13
CA VAL A 552 24.67 18.47 3.13
C VAL A 552 23.60 17.37 2.98
N ASP A 553 23.97 16.09 3.07
CA ASP A 553 22.99 15.00 3.06
C ASP A 553 22.11 15.00 4.31
N GLU A 554 22.68 15.25 5.49
CA GLU A 554 21.91 15.45 6.73
C GLU A 554 20.96 16.66 6.60
N ALA A 555 21.39 17.75 5.98
CA ALA A 555 20.53 18.91 5.71
C ALA A 555 19.36 18.56 4.78
N ARG A 556 19.59 17.75 3.76
CA ARG A 556 18.55 17.26 2.83
C ARG A 556 17.57 16.31 3.53
N GLN A 557 18.07 15.42 4.39
CA GLN A 557 17.21 14.54 5.19
C GLN A 557 16.34 15.36 6.15
N LEU A 558 16.91 16.36 6.79
CA LEU A 558 16.16 17.28 7.64
C LEU A 558 15.09 18.04 6.85
N ASP A 559 15.40 18.56 5.66
CA ASP A 559 14.42 19.27 4.81
C ASP A 559 13.20 18.41 4.51
N LYS A 560 13.40 17.13 4.15
CA LYS A 560 12.31 16.17 3.95
C LYS A 560 11.47 15.95 5.22
N VAL A 561 12.10 15.92 6.39
CA VAL A 561 11.35 15.76 7.66
C VAL A 561 10.57 17.04 7.96
N LEU A 562 11.14 18.22 7.69
CA LEU A 562 10.45 19.51 7.87
C LEU A 562 9.29 19.71 6.89
N GLU A 563 9.34 19.10 5.70
CA GLU A 563 8.24 19.09 4.74
C GLU A 563 6.98 18.34 5.23
N ALA A 564 7.17 17.35 6.09
CA ALA A 564 6.08 16.57 6.66
C ALA A 564 5.25 17.35 7.70
N PHE A 565 5.76 18.47 8.22
CA PHE A 565 4.98 19.30 9.13
C PHE A 565 3.86 20.04 8.38
N PRO A 566 2.72 20.27 9.03
CA PRO A 566 1.65 21.10 8.48
C PRO A 566 2.16 22.49 8.05
N THR A 567 1.66 23.00 6.93
CA THR A 567 2.10 24.28 6.30
C THR A 567 1.92 25.51 7.17
N GLN A 568 1.10 25.43 8.24
CA GLN A 568 0.96 26.49 9.24
C GLN A 568 2.27 26.78 10.01
N TYR A 569 3.22 25.82 10.05
CA TYR A 569 4.52 25.97 10.68
C TYR A 569 5.58 26.30 9.62
N PRO A 570 6.07 27.56 9.54
CA PRO A 570 7.06 27.93 8.54
C PRO A 570 8.39 27.18 8.73
N ARG A 571 8.93 26.59 7.65
CA ARG A 571 10.15 25.76 7.69
C ARG A 571 11.34 26.45 8.36
N HIS A 572 11.56 27.75 8.10
CA HIS A 572 12.66 28.51 8.72
C HIS A 572 12.52 28.60 10.24
N ILE A 573 11.30 28.61 10.79
CA ILE A 573 11.06 28.61 12.24
C ILE A 573 11.32 27.21 12.80
N LEU A 574 10.85 26.16 12.12
CA LEU A 574 11.09 24.77 12.51
C LEU A 574 12.59 24.46 12.51
N GLU A 575 13.32 24.89 11.49
CA GLU A 575 14.78 24.76 11.40
C GLU A 575 15.48 25.41 12.60
N GLN A 576 15.15 26.66 12.91
CA GLN A 576 15.78 27.38 14.04
C GLN A 576 15.36 26.77 15.39
N ALA A 577 14.15 26.23 15.49
CA ALA A 577 13.70 25.48 16.65
C ALA A 577 14.47 24.14 16.83
N ALA A 578 14.77 23.45 15.73
CA ALA A 578 15.58 22.23 15.73
C ALA A 578 17.00 22.50 16.23
N ILE A 579 17.65 23.56 15.71
CA ILE A 579 19.00 23.98 16.16
C ILE A 579 18.97 24.39 17.63
N ALA A 580 17.91 25.07 18.08
CA ALA A 580 17.74 25.46 19.50
C ALA A 580 17.48 24.26 20.43
N GLY A 581 17.20 23.07 19.87
CA GLY A 581 16.97 21.84 20.63
C GLY A 581 15.52 21.65 21.11
N ALA A 582 14.54 22.32 20.50
CA ALA A 582 13.14 22.25 20.89
C ALA A 582 12.53 20.85 20.70
N PHE A 583 13.08 20.03 19.80
CA PHE A 583 12.54 18.73 19.42
C PHE A 583 13.25 17.55 20.11
N VAL A 584 14.21 17.82 20.99
CA VAL A 584 14.86 16.77 21.78
C VAL A 584 13.86 16.22 22.79
N PRO A 585 13.64 14.88 22.85
CA PRO A 585 12.71 14.29 23.83
C PRO A 585 12.99 14.74 25.25
N GLY A 586 11.98 15.25 25.93
CA GLY A 586 12.07 15.75 27.30
C GLY A 586 12.75 17.13 27.47
N ALA A 587 13.28 17.76 26.44
CA ALA A 587 13.86 19.11 26.54
C ALA A 587 12.79 20.16 26.87
N VAL A 588 11.63 20.03 26.20
CA VAL A 588 10.45 20.90 26.40
C VAL A 588 9.88 20.74 27.81
N ASP A 589 9.94 19.55 28.39
CA ASP A 589 9.40 19.26 29.71
C ASP A 589 10.31 19.78 30.84
N LYS A 590 11.60 19.98 30.55
CA LYS A 590 12.61 20.47 31.54
C LYS A 590 12.68 21.98 31.62
N ASP A 591 12.74 22.68 30.47
CA ASP A 591 12.90 24.14 30.39
C ASP A 591 12.26 24.67 29.09
N LEU A 592 10.93 24.79 29.09
CA LEU A 592 10.17 25.27 27.94
C LEU A 592 10.46 26.77 27.65
N GLN A 593 10.56 27.61 28.70
CA GLN A 593 10.80 29.05 28.53
C GLN A 593 12.22 29.32 28.01
N GLY A 594 13.22 28.62 28.54
CA GLY A 594 14.59 28.78 28.03
C GLY A 594 14.73 28.29 26.57
N THR A 595 13.95 27.27 26.19
CA THR A 595 13.87 26.83 24.77
C THR A 595 13.22 27.90 23.90
N ALA A 596 12.12 28.51 24.35
CA ALA A 596 11.45 29.61 23.63
C ALA A 596 12.38 30.81 23.42
N ASP A 597 13.16 31.17 24.46
CA ASP A 597 14.13 32.28 24.39
C ASP A 597 15.28 31.96 23.42
N LYS A 598 15.78 30.72 23.39
CA LYS A 598 16.80 30.27 22.43
C LYS A 598 16.28 30.35 20.98
N ILE A 599 15.04 29.89 20.71
CA ILE A 599 14.45 30.01 19.38
C ILE A 599 14.32 31.48 18.98
N ALA A 600 13.84 32.36 19.87
CA ALA A 600 13.71 33.78 19.60
C ALA A 600 15.08 34.45 19.32
N ALA A 601 16.10 34.06 20.06
CA ALA A 601 17.47 34.54 19.83
C ALA A 601 18.00 34.10 18.45
N ARG A 602 17.77 32.87 18.06
CA ARG A 602 18.13 32.34 16.74
C ARG A 602 17.40 33.08 15.61
N LEU A 603 16.09 33.32 15.77
CA LEU A 603 15.28 34.05 14.78
C LEU A 603 15.78 35.53 14.67
N ASN A 604 16.18 36.13 15.77
CA ASN A 604 16.81 37.47 15.74
C ASN A 604 18.18 37.48 15.08
N LEU A 605 18.94 36.38 15.14
CA LEU A 605 20.24 36.23 14.49
C LEU A 605 20.11 36.19 12.97
N ILE A 606 19.13 35.49 12.44
CA ILE A 606 18.88 35.37 10.99
C ILE A 606 18.12 36.57 10.40
N ALA A 607 17.43 37.35 11.23
CA ALA A 607 16.62 38.47 10.80
C ALA A 607 17.49 39.66 10.40
N LEU A 608 17.06 40.39 9.37
CA LEU A 608 17.65 41.71 9.05
C LEU A 608 17.49 42.65 10.23
N GLU A 609 18.37 43.62 10.37
CA GLU A 609 18.42 44.49 11.54
C GLU A 609 17.06 45.14 11.88
N TYR A 610 16.34 45.58 10.86
CA TYR A 610 15.00 46.17 11.00
C TYR A 610 13.88 45.19 11.21
N GLU A 611 14.12 43.89 11.09
CA GLU A 611 13.18 42.79 11.28
C GLU A 611 13.35 42.06 12.61
N ARG A 612 14.33 42.44 13.40
CA ARG A 612 14.59 41.89 14.73
C ARG A 612 13.48 42.26 15.71
N GLY A 613 13.42 41.57 16.82
CA GLY A 613 12.45 41.81 17.88
C GLY A 613 11.64 40.57 18.27
N TRP A 614 12.05 39.39 17.82
CA TRP A 614 11.43 38.14 18.23
C TRP A 614 11.59 37.91 19.72
N SER A 615 10.49 37.51 20.36
CA SER A 615 10.39 37.06 21.76
C SER A 615 9.62 35.76 21.84
N GLY A 616 9.95 34.90 22.78
CA GLY A 616 9.30 33.62 23.01
C GLY A 616 8.52 33.61 24.33
N ARG A 617 7.33 33.00 24.34
CA ARG A 617 6.50 32.80 25.54
C ARG A 617 5.84 31.42 25.50
N ILE A 618 5.59 30.84 26.68
CA ILE A 618 4.87 29.59 26.84
C ILE A 618 3.36 29.81 26.61
N THR A 619 2.71 28.87 25.94
CA THR A 619 1.23 28.82 25.79
C THR A 619 0.59 27.92 26.85
N GLN A 620 -0.75 27.98 27.00
CA GLN A 620 -1.47 27.18 27.99
C GLN A 620 -1.38 25.67 27.75
N ASP A 621 -1.24 25.25 26.49
CA ASP A 621 -1.08 23.87 26.02
C ASP A 621 0.37 23.38 26.07
N GLN A 622 1.24 24.09 26.79
CA GLN A 622 2.69 23.81 26.83
C GLN A 622 3.37 23.88 25.45
N GLY A 623 2.92 24.76 24.59
CA GLY A 623 3.53 25.15 23.34
C GLY A 623 4.39 26.42 23.49
N ILE A 624 4.98 26.89 22.40
CA ILE A 624 5.81 28.08 22.32
C ILE A 624 5.17 29.08 21.37
N ARG A 625 4.90 30.28 21.85
CA ARG A 625 4.47 31.42 21.04
C ARG A 625 5.64 32.33 20.79
N LEU A 626 5.98 32.55 19.53
CA LEU A 626 7.00 33.47 19.05
C LEU A 626 6.30 34.69 18.49
N ALA A 627 6.70 35.88 18.94
CA ALA A 627 6.08 37.12 18.51
C ALA A 627 7.14 38.19 18.25
N ARG A 628 6.90 39.05 17.27
CA ARG A 628 7.63 40.29 17.00
C ARG A 628 6.72 41.40 16.50
N VAL A 629 7.12 42.64 16.63
CA VAL A 629 6.42 43.76 16.02
C VAL A 629 7.21 44.24 14.81
N LEU A 630 6.64 44.12 13.62
CA LEU A 630 7.24 44.56 12.37
C LEU A 630 6.40 45.69 11.78
N ARG A 631 6.99 46.88 11.66
CA ARG A 631 6.31 48.08 11.11
C ARG A 631 4.99 48.40 11.80
N GLY A 632 4.89 48.19 13.12
CA GLY A 632 3.68 48.41 13.92
C GLY A 632 2.64 47.28 13.87
N VAL A 633 2.91 46.21 13.13
CA VAL A 633 2.03 45.00 13.07
C VAL A 633 2.68 43.90 13.90
N GLU A 634 1.91 43.29 14.80
CA GLU A 634 2.37 42.13 15.55
C GLU A 634 2.29 40.87 14.68
N GLU A 635 3.43 40.26 14.47
CA GLU A 635 3.56 38.96 13.83
C GLU A 635 3.68 37.87 14.89
N MET A 636 2.80 36.89 14.88
CA MET A 636 2.79 35.75 15.82
C MET A 636 2.92 34.44 15.10
N ARG A 637 3.70 33.53 15.67
CA ARG A 637 3.79 32.12 15.25
C ARG A 637 3.75 31.23 16.49
N THR A 638 2.95 30.19 16.44
CA THR A 638 2.80 29.27 17.57
C THR A 638 3.27 27.90 17.17
N LEU A 639 4.15 27.31 17.95
CA LEU A 639 4.51 25.91 17.96
C LEU A 639 3.72 25.28 19.11
N ASP A 640 2.60 24.62 18.83
CA ASP A 640 1.72 24.11 19.87
C ASP A 640 2.29 22.87 20.58
N GLY A 641 1.78 22.57 21.78
CA GLY A 641 2.28 21.48 22.60
C GLY A 641 2.18 20.10 21.95
N PRO A 642 1.08 19.74 21.29
CA PRO A 642 0.96 18.49 20.52
C PRO A 642 2.03 18.37 19.42
N MET A 643 2.25 19.43 18.64
CA MET A 643 3.26 19.44 17.58
C MET A 643 4.68 19.22 18.14
N LEU A 644 5.05 19.87 19.24
CA LEU A 644 6.38 19.71 19.87
C LEU A 644 6.63 18.27 20.36
N ARG A 645 5.59 17.47 20.51
CA ARG A 645 5.65 16.05 20.97
C ARG A 645 5.32 15.05 19.86
N SER A 646 5.06 15.51 18.64
CA SER A 646 4.71 14.68 17.50
C SER A 646 5.86 13.76 17.05
N GLY A 647 5.55 12.79 16.19
CA GLY A 647 6.54 11.92 15.58
C GLY A 647 7.52 12.68 14.69
N GLU A 648 7.03 13.70 13.95
CA GLU A 648 7.85 14.59 13.13
C GLU A 648 8.85 15.39 14.00
N ALA A 649 8.38 15.91 15.15
CA ALA A 649 9.24 16.61 16.10
C ALA A 649 10.33 15.68 16.64
N ARG A 650 10.00 14.43 17.00
CA ARG A 650 10.98 13.45 17.46
C ARG A 650 11.98 13.07 16.39
N LYS A 651 11.55 12.86 15.13
CA LYS A 651 12.43 12.63 13.98
C LYS A 651 13.38 13.82 13.78
N THR A 652 12.85 15.04 13.85
CA THR A 652 13.67 16.27 13.79
C THR A 652 14.67 16.35 14.95
N GLY A 653 14.28 15.93 16.13
CA GLY A 653 15.12 15.91 17.34
C GLY A 653 16.37 15.06 17.21
N THR A 654 16.37 14.01 16.36
CA THR A 654 17.55 13.16 16.13
C THR A 654 18.71 13.92 15.48
N PHE A 655 18.43 15.00 14.74
CA PHE A 655 19.45 15.84 14.11
C PHE A 655 20.05 16.92 15.04
N THR A 656 19.48 17.11 16.25
CA THR A 656 19.80 18.29 17.08
C THR A 656 21.29 18.37 17.46
N GLU A 657 21.95 17.24 17.73
CA GLU A 657 23.37 17.24 18.13
C GLU A 657 24.26 17.70 16.97
N SER A 658 24.09 17.12 15.78
CA SER A 658 24.83 17.50 14.57
C SER A 658 24.54 18.96 14.16
N LEU A 659 23.26 19.38 14.28
CA LEU A 659 22.87 20.75 13.99
C LEU A 659 23.53 21.77 14.94
N LYS A 660 23.63 21.46 16.22
CA LYS A 660 24.32 22.35 17.19
C LYS A 660 25.81 22.41 16.91
N GLU A 661 26.45 21.28 16.64
CA GLU A 661 27.87 21.23 16.33
C GLU A 661 28.26 22.17 15.18
N VAL A 662 27.41 22.23 14.14
CA VAL A 662 27.68 23.02 12.93
C VAL A 662 27.12 24.42 12.98
N TYR A 663 25.92 24.65 13.54
CA TYR A 663 25.14 25.88 13.38
C TYR A 663 24.82 26.61 14.71
N GLU A 664 25.37 26.19 15.85
CA GLU A 664 25.17 26.92 17.11
C GLU A 664 25.67 28.37 16.97
N THR A 665 26.81 28.54 16.32
CA THR A 665 27.28 29.82 15.79
C THR A 665 27.20 29.84 14.27
N PRO A 666 27.00 31.02 13.64
CA PRO A 666 26.97 31.10 12.18
C PRO A 666 28.25 30.54 11.55
N ALA A 667 28.07 29.60 10.59
CA ALA A 667 29.18 29.07 9.83
C ALA A 667 29.52 29.96 8.62
N THR A 668 30.68 29.79 8.03
CA THR A 668 31.10 30.55 6.83
C THR A 668 31.42 29.59 5.70
N LEU A 669 30.65 29.64 4.63
CA LEU A 669 30.87 28.88 3.40
C LEU A 669 31.84 29.69 2.51
N THR A 670 32.96 29.10 2.14
CA THR A 670 34.00 29.76 1.34
C THR A 670 34.25 28.96 0.06
N ARG A 671 34.28 29.67 -1.07
CA ARG A 671 34.70 29.12 -2.36
C ARG A 671 35.57 30.16 -3.08
N LYS A 672 36.84 29.83 -3.32
CA LYS A 672 37.83 30.77 -3.84
C LYS A 672 37.84 32.05 -2.98
N ASP A 673 37.56 33.20 -3.60
CA ASP A 673 37.58 34.53 -2.94
C ASP A 673 36.16 34.96 -2.46
N GLN A 674 35.15 34.11 -2.57
CA GLN A 674 33.79 34.43 -2.11
C GLN A 674 33.50 33.71 -0.79
N SER A 675 32.92 34.44 0.16
CA SER A 675 32.46 33.88 1.43
C SER A 675 31.02 34.30 1.70
N GLN A 676 30.24 33.38 2.25
CA GLN A 676 28.84 33.59 2.64
C GLN A 676 28.66 33.07 4.06
N THR A 677 27.93 33.83 4.88
CA THR A 677 27.54 33.37 6.22
C THR A 677 26.35 32.42 6.10
N ILE A 678 26.40 31.29 6.80
CA ILE A 678 25.37 30.24 6.80
C ILE A 678 24.80 30.12 8.22
N TYR A 679 23.51 30.32 8.35
CA TYR A 679 22.81 30.31 9.63
C TYR A 679 22.06 28.99 9.93
N GLY A 680 21.94 28.13 8.95
CA GLY A 680 21.23 26.84 9.10
C GLY A 680 21.43 25.86 7.93
N PRO A 681 21.04 24.62 8.12
CA PRO A 681 21.21 23.55 7.13
C PRO A 681 20.49 23.81 5.81
N LEU A 682 19.28 24.40 5.81
CA LEU A 682 18.56 24.70 4.58
C LEU A 682 19.26 25.74 3.72
N GLU A 683 19.86 26.73 4.36
CA GLU A 683 20.66 27.74 3.65
C GLU A 683 21.94 27.16 3.08
N LEU A 684 22.61 26.23 3.79
CA LEU A 684 23.75 25.49 3.29
C LEU A 684 23.34 24.65 2.05
N LEU A 685 22.30 23.87 2.17
CA LEU A 685 21.78 23.03 1.07
C LEU A 685 21.50 23.87 -0.17
N ASN A 686 20.72 24.96 -0.03
CA ASN A 686 20.40 25.84 -1.14
C ASN A 686 21.64 26.50 -1.77
N SER A 687 22.64 26.86 -0.95
CA SER A 687 23.88 27.46 -1.44
C SER A 687 24.71 26.45 -2.24
N ILE A 688 24.82 25.21 -1.78
CA ILE A 688 25.50 24.11 -2.50
C ILE A 688 24.80 23.77 -3.80
N LEU A 689 23.47 23.63 -3.81
CA LEU A 689 22.70 23.34 -5.03
C LEU A 689 22.89 24.44 -6.08
N ARG A 690 22.81 25.73 -5.69
CA ARG A 690 23.06 26.86 -6.60
C ARG A 690 24.50 26.87 -7.15
N GLU A 691 25.47 26.46 -6.36
CA GLU A 691 26.84 26.30 -6.84
C GLU A 691 26.98 25.17 -7.85
N GLY A 692 26.27 24.07 -7.62
CA GLY A 692 26.21 22.93 -8.55
C GLY A 692 25.58 23.28 -9.90
N GLU A 693 24.60 24.18 -9.91
CA GLU A 693 23.91 24.64 -11.13
C GLU A 693 24.78 25.54 -12.01
N LYS A 694 25.83 26.16 -11.47
CA LYS A 694 26.67 27.11 -12.24
C LYS A 694 27.37 26.43 -13.44
N GLY A 695 27.12 26.96 -14.62
CA GLY A 695 27.68 26.46 -15.87
C GLY A 695 27.10 25.14 -16.36
N LEU A 696 25.93 24.75 -15.86
CA LEU A 696 25.19 23.58 -16.23
C LEU A 696 24.12 23.96 -17.26
N ALA A 697 24.01 23.17 -18.34
CA ALA A 697 22.85 23.17 -19.22
C ALA A 697 21.97 21.99 -18.85
N LEU A 698 20.75 22.29 -18.36
CA LEU A 698 19.76 21.30 -17.96
C LEU A 698 18.68 21.20 -19.03
N GLN A 699 18.43 20.00 -19.52
CA GLN A 699 17.29 19.66 -20.38
C GLN A 699 16.39 18.68 -19.63
N ARG A 700 15.12 19.02 -19.49
CA ARG A 700 14.09 18.10 -18.96
C ARG A 700 13.36 17.45 -20.14
N TYR A 701 13.31 16.13 -20.17
CA TYR A 701 12.53 15.38 -21.15
C TYR A 701 11.08 15.25 -20.67
N LYS A 702 10.13 15.62 -21.52
CA LYS A 702 8.69 15.43 -21.29
C LYS A 702 8.17 14.19 -22.02
N GLY A 703 8.76 13.84 -23.16
CA GLY A 703 8.36 12.71 -23.97
C GLY A 703 9.52 11.97 -24.61
N LEU A 704 9.30 10.67 -24.87
CA LEU A 704 10.25 9.79 -25.54
C LEU A 704 10.55 10.21 -26.98
N GLY A 705 9.62 10.92 -27.61
CA GLY A 705 9.78 11.49 -28.95
C GLY A 705 10.84 12.60 -29.03
N GLU A 706 11.27 13.15 -27.90
CA GLU A 706 12.34 14.14 -27.82
C GLU A 706 13.75 13.50 -27.85
N MET A 707 13.81 12.16 -27.65
CA MET A 707 15.06 11.40 -27.68
C MET A 707 15.33 10.86 -29.09
N ASN A 708 16.56 11.01 -29.55
CA ASN A 708 17.00 10.32 -30.74
C ASN A 708 17.24 8.81 -30.45
N PRO A 709 17.40 7.96 -31.50
CA PRO A 709 17.56 6.51 -31.30
C PRO A 709 18.73 6.10 -30.40
N ASP A 710 19.87 6.80 -30.48
CA ASP A 710 21.05 6.48 -29.71
C ASP A 710 20.85 6.83 -28.24
N GLN A 711 20.25 7.99 -27.95
CA GLN A 711 19.87 8.41 -26.60
C GLN A 711 18.88 7.44 -25.95
N LEU A 712 17.89 6.99 -26.73
CA LEU A 712 16.89 6.05 -26.24
C LEU A 712 17.49 4.66 -25.97
N TRP A 713 18.47 4.25 -26.80
CA TRP A 713 19.24 3.03 -26.55
C TRP A 713 20.03 3.13 -25.24
N GLU A 714 20.91 4.12 -25.13
CA GLU A 714 21.83 4.30 -23.99
C GLU A 714 21.12 4.45 -22.64
N THR A 715 19.85 4.88 -22.62
CA THR A 715 19.16 5.20 -21.38
C THR A 715 18.03 4.24 -21.02
N THR A 716 17.36 3.64 -22.04
CA THR A 716 16.07 2.96 -21.81
C THR A 716 15.99 1.57 -22.44
N LEU A 717 16.66 1.32 -23.56
CA LEU A 717 16.57 0.05 -24.26
C LEU A 717 17.72 -0.89 -23.92
N ASP A 718 18.93 -0.37 -23.67
CA ASP A 718 20.11 -1.17 -23.33
C ASP A 718 19.89 -1.92 -22.00
N PRO A 719 19.90 -3.28 -22.01
CA PRO A 719 19.74 -4.09 -20.82
C PRO A 719 20.71 -3.78 -19.68
N ASP A 720 21.92 -3.32 -20.01
CA ASP A 720 22.97 -3.05 -19.02
C ASP A 720 22.88 -1.65 -18.39
N ALA A 721 22.21 -0.69 -19.06
CA ALA A 721 22.11 0.69 -18.61
C ALA A 721 20.71 1.06 -18.06
N ARG A 722 19.65 0.42 -18.56
CA ARG A 722 18.25 0.78 -18.25
C ARG A 722 17.80 0.40 -16.85
N THR A 723 16.78 1.12 -16.36
CA THR A 723 16.03 0.75 -15.18
C THR A 723 14.62 0.35 -15.57
N LEU A 724 14.14 -0.81 -15.06
CA LEU A 724 12.79 -1.31 -15.24
C LEU A 724 12.13 -1.51 -13.87
N LEU A 725 10.90 -1.04 -13.72
CA LEU A 725 10.06 -1.31 -12.56
C LEU A 725 9.18 -2.53 -12.85
N GLN A 726 9.35 -3.62 -12.11
CA GLN A 726 8.48 -4.79 -12.21
C GLN A 726 7.13 -4.51 -11.55
N VAL A 727 6.03 -4.76 -12.27
CA VAL A 727 4.68 -4.61 -11.74
C VAL A 727 4.33 -5.81 -10.87
N LYS A 728 3.87 -5.54 -9.65
CA LYS A 728 3.47 -6.58 -8.68
C LYS A 728 2.13 -6.23 -8.05
N ILE A 729 1.30 -7.24 -7.83
CA ILE A 729 0.07 -7.13 -7.05
C ILE A 729 0.38 -7.63 -5.65
N THR A 730 0.43 -6.72 -4.69
CA THR A 730 0.64 -7.07 -3.27
C THR A 730 -0.67 -7.39 -2.57
N ASP A 731 -1.75 -6.74 -2.99
CA ASP A 731 -3.10 -6.91 -2.47
C ASP A 731 -4.12 -6.81 -3.61
N ALA A 732 -4.80 -7.91 -3.89
CA ALA A 732 -5.77 -7.98 -5.00
C ALA A 732 -7.02 -7.11 -4.76
N ALA A 733 -7.49 -7.01 -3.50
CA ALA A 733 -8.67 -6.20 -3.19
C ALA A 733 -8.38 -4.70 -3.29
N GLU A 734 -7.16 -4.28 -2.91
CA GLU A 734 -6.71 -2.90 -3.09
C GLU A 734 -6.56 -2.53 -4.56
N ALA A 735 -5.98 -3.42 -5.34
CA ALA A 735 -5.84 -3.23 -6.78
C ALA A 735 -7.22 -3.13 -7.45
N ASP A 736 -8.18 -4.00 -7.08
CA ASP A 736 -9.56 -3.94 -7.58
C ASP A 736 -10.24 -2.61 -7.26
N ASP A 737 -10.18 -2.18 -6.00
CA ASP A 737 -10.75 -0.89 -5.55
C ASP A 737 -10.12 0.30 -6.27
N LEU A 738 -8.78 0.29 -6.44
CA LEU A 738 -8.04 1.35 -7.11
C LEU A 738 -8.41 1.45 -8.60
N PHE A 739 -8.41 0.32 -9.32
CA PHE A 739 -8.80 0.31 -10.74
C PHE A 739 -10.27 0.70 -10.91
N THR A 740 -11.16 0.23 -10.06
CA THR A 740 -12.58 0.61 -10.09
C THR A 740 -12.76 2.12 -9.83
N LYS A 741 -12.06 2.70 -8.87
CA LYS A 741 -12.10 4.16 -8.60
C LYS A 741 -11.56 4.98 -9.75
N LEU A 742 -10.37 4.63 -10.26
CA LEU A 742 -9.69 5.41 -11.29
C LEU A 742 -10.36 5.25 -12.67
N MET A 743 -10.80 4.05 -13.02
CA MET A 743 -11.21 3.68 -14.37
C MET A 743 -12.70 3.34 -14.50
N GLY A 744 -13.43 3.18 -13.40
CA GLY A 744 -14.87 2.88 -13.38
C GLY A 744 -15.77 4.03 -13.84
N ASP A 745 -17.07 3.76 -13.93
CA ASP A 745 -18.07 4.72 -14.43
C ASP A 745 -18.45 5.78 -13.39
N VAL A 746 -18.45 5.44 -12.12
CA VAL A 746 -18.84 6.35 -11.02
C VAL A 746 -17.76 7.41 -10.82
N VAL A 747 -18.15 8.68 -10.85
CA VAL A 747 -17.22 9.82 -10.80
C VAL A 747 -16.83 10.18 -9.37
N GLU A 748 -17.75 10.06 -8.42
CA GLU A 748 -17.57 10.52 -7.04
C GLU A 748 -16.36 9.88 -6.33
N PRO A 749 -16.15 8.54 -6.36
CA PRO A 749 -14.98 7.92 -5.73
C PRO A 749 -13.65 8.40 -6.32
N ARG A 750 -13.63 8.72 -7.63
CA ARG A 750 -12.46 9.29 -8.29
C ARG A 750 -12.19 10.71 -7.84
N ARG A 751 -13.24 11.54 -7.69
CA ARG A 751 -13.12 12.90 -7.18
C ARG A 751 -12.57 12.90 -5.75
N GLU A 752 -13.12 12.06 -4.88
CA GLU A 752 -12.66 11.91 -3.50
C GLU A 752 -11.20 11.46 -3.45
N PHE A 753 -10.81 10.49 -4.28
CA PHE A 753 -9.42 10.02 -4.38
C PHE A 753 -8.48 11.16 -4.77
N ILE A 754 -8.85 11.98 -5.77
CA ILE A 754 -8.05 13.14 -6.20
C ILE A 754 -7.94 14.17 -5.08
N GLN A 755 -9.04 14.48 -4.39
CA GLN A 755 -9.05 15.46 -3.30
C GLN A 755 -8.17 15.00 -2.12
N ASN A 756 -8.29 13.74 -1.71
CA ASN A 756 -7.55 13.18 -0.59
C ASN A 756 -6.03 13.10 -0.86
N ASN A 757 -5.64 12.94 -2.13
CA ASN A 757 -4.25 12.84 -2.53
C ASN A 757 -3.69 14.14 -3.15
N ALA A 758 -4.45 15.23 -3.16
CA ALA A 758 -4.04 16.48 -3.83
C ALA A 758 -2.74 17.09 -3.29
N LEU A 759 -2.46 16.90 -1.99
CA LEU A 759 -1.25 17.43 -1.35
C LEU A 759 -0.03 16.53 -1.50
N THR A 760 -0.22 15.26 -1.90
CA THR A 760 0.86 14.29 -2.07
C THR A 760 1.37 14.19 -3.51
N VAL A 761 0.70 14.86 -4.44
CA VAL A 761 1.07 14.84 -5.85
C VAL A 761 2.36 15.62 -6.07
N ALA A 762 3.37 14.91 -6.59
CA ALA A 762 4.61 15.52 -7.10
C ALA A 762 4.58 15.54 -8.64
N ASN A 763 5.27 16.51 -9.24
CA ASN A 763 5.45 16.64 -10.70
C ASN A 763 4.13 16.85 -11.48
N LEU A 764 3.27 17.74 -11.02
CA LEU A 764 2.16 18.21 -11.83
C LEU A 764 2.72 18.93 -13.08
N ASP A 765 2.25 18.52 -14.26
CA ASP A 765 2.57 19.19 -15.52
C ASP A 765 1.55 20.31 -15.72
N PHE A 766 1.97 21.57 -15.51
CA PHE A 766 1.17 22.78 -15.74
C PHE A 766 1.49 23.37 -17.09
#